data_f109aa377d7f30026eec90e64a508bd4
#
_entry.id   f109aa377d7f30026eec90e64a508bd4
#
_cell.length_a   1.000
_cell.length_b   1.000
_cell.length_c   1.000
_cell.angle_alpha   90.00
_cell.angle_beta   90.00
_cell.angle_gamma   90.00
#
_symmetry.space_group_name_H-M   'P 1'
#
loop_
_entity.id
_entity.type
_entity.pdbx_description
1 polymer ?
#
loop_
_entity_poly.entity_id
_entity_poly.type
_entity_poly.pdbx_seq_one_letter_code
_entity_poly.pdbx_strand_id
1 'polypeptide(L)'
;MSNELFLNGATWLRADFHLHTRVDSEFVYSGKEENFIYEYVKKLVAENIRVCVITNHNKFNCHEFKNLKKEAKKNGIYMLPGVELSLKDGAAGIHVLVVFDDEWIYNGEDKDYIQDFLTLAFAGISNYSSVPYPNSVFDLQDAYKKLDEFHKDYFFILAHVDEKNGFFNELRGRNLEKFIKSDAFREKVFALQKSRNRDNRSKIKIACVEGSGNAQMGIDGIGQGNIVHGVTQKTYIKLGAYNFEALKYALKDFTHRVSDSGETIQNAYIKSVKIEGGIFNNAVISFSSELNCLIGIRGSGKSSFLEIVRYTLGLELAESSADKKYKQDLIEFALGSGGKVVINFVDKHGEEYRIEKIYGKRADIFRESTNELLQCSIGSLVNNIIYYGQNDLSNKKQHFQIDLLDKIVSRNDEVKQQLTEKKYAVTDCIRQLQMIEGQLEQIPEVTQQIKDAKHKLEYFKKNGLEEKLKEEASFNSDETKILGVKDTLVQFSNEIENIYQNYKDTFSSQITGSLQNKEIFEKVNGLLANMQTEVNKVGEISHSVSRIVGEYQNIIEILQRKGEKQKEEFAKIKRDLNSETVNPDTFLNLTRFLEISTLKLEELNKLEAKKNTYLRELDEHLYNINNLILQDYNVLKEKAEEINRAGGSLRIEVKCEGNKTQFFDKICSTFKGSGIREAVYQKISTDFADFIEIYRNQEKLAEYLNGSALYEFKKRFHENLADLLTYEVGHSVNIYYNGKLLEKLSLGQRASALILFLLTQKDNDILIIDQPEDDLDNQVIYNEVIKTLLNLKGKMQFIFATHNPNIPVLGDSEKILAFNMGEGNIPKIEQGSIDTTDLQSEIVNIMEGGKDAFDRRKTIYNTWRIQ
;
A
#
# COMPACT_ATOMS: atom_id res chain seq x y z
N MET A 1 13.99 -28.17 16.15
CA MET A 1 12.74 -27.71 16.82
C MET A 1 12.84 -26.34 17.49
N SER A 2 13.89 -25.98 18.25
CA SER A 2 13.99 -24.60 18.80
C SER A 2 14.22 -23.55 17.71
N ASN A 3 14.95 -23.87 16.65
CA ASN A 3 15.21 -22.94 15.53
C ASN A 3 13.98 -22.67 14.67
N GLU A 4 13.03 -23.57 14.59
CA GLU A 4 11.81 -23.39 13.81
C GLU A 4 10.81 -22.47 14.53
N LEU A 5 10.75 -22.51 15.87
CA LEU A 5 9.85 -21.69 16.66
C LEU A 5 10.13 -20.19 16.52
N PHE A 6 11.41 -19.82 16.44
CA PHE A 6 11.85 -18.43 16.33
C PHE A 6 12.26 -18.02 14.91
N LEU A 7 11.88 -18.81 13.90
CA LEU A 7 12.22 -18.52 12.50
C LEU A 7 11.73 -17.13 12.08
N ASN A 8 10.54 -16.76 12.51
CA ASN A 8 9.95 -15.46 12.22
C ASN A 8 10.22 -14.39 13.29
N GLY A 9 11.16 -14.65 14.20
CA GLY A 9 11.55 -13.73 15.27
C GLY A 9 10.88 -14.02 16.61
N ALA A 10 10.75 -12.99 17.46
CA ALA A 10 10.10 -13.14 18.77
C ALA A 10 8.60 -13.46 18.62
N THR A 11 8.13 -14.36 19.45
CA THR A 11 6.75 -14.85 19.43
C THR A 11 6.20 -14.99 20.85
N TRP A 12 4.87 -14.99 20.99
CA TRP A 12 4.17 -15.15 22.25
C TRP A 12 4.13 -16.63 22.67
N LEU A 13 4.69 -16.90 23.84
CA LEU A 13 4.78 -18.24 24.41
C LEU A 13 3.99 -18.31 25.71
N ARG A 14 3.13 -19.32 25.85
CA ARG A 14 2.48 -19.58 27.12
C ARG A 14 3.52 -19.94 28.19
N ALA A 15 3.50 -19.23 29.31
CA ALA A 15 4.43 -19.43 30.42
C ALA A 15 3.71 -19.85 31.71
N ASP A 16 4.36 -20.67 32.53
CA ASP A 16 3.92 -21.02 33.86
C ASP A 16 5.12 -20.96 34.81
N PHE A 17 5.11 -20.00 35.71
CA PHE A 17 6.21 -19.74 36.66
C PHE A 17 6.08 -20.46 37.98
N HIS A 18 5.00 -21.20 38.22
CA HIS A 18 4.71 -21.81 39.53
C HIS A 18 4.24 -23.25 39.38
N LEU A 19 5.19 -24.14 39.24
CA LEU A 19 4.92 -25.57 39.06
C LEU A 19 5.65 -26.39 40.11
N HIS A 20 4.96 -27.36 40.69
CA HIS A 20 5.46 -28.34 41.63
C HIS A 20 5.62 -29.70 40.99
N THR A 21 6.49 -30.53 41.56
CA THR A 21 6.73 -31.89 41.16
C THR A 21 6.53 -32.84 42.37
N ARG A 22 6.61 -34.13 42.14
CA ARG A 22 6.50 -35.14 43.22
C ARG A 22 7.55 -35.01 44.32
N VAL A 23 8.52 -34.16 44.17
CA VAL A 23 9.52 -33.80 45.21
C VAL A 23 8.88 -32.95 46.30
N ASP A 24 7.86 -32.20 45.97
CA ASP A 24 7.07 -31.40 46.89
C ASP A 24 6.21 -32.30 47.79
N SER A 25 6.14 -32.04 49.10
CA SER A 25 5.41 -32.87 50.06
C SER A 25 3.89 -32.82 49.93
N GLU A 26 3.34 -31.79 49.24
CA GLU A 26 1.92 -31.69 48.96
C GLU A 26 1.52 -32.25 47.57
N PHE A 27 2.51 -32.67 46.77
CA PHE A 27 2.23 -33.11 45.41
C PHE A 27 1.57 -34.49 45.36
N VAL A 28 0.45 -34.59 44.73
CA VAL A 28 -0.31 -35.84 44.58
C VAL A 28 -0.01 -36.45 43.19
N TYR A 29 0.54 -37.66 43.21
CA TYR A 29 0.77 -38.43 41.99
C TYR A 29 0.45 -39.93 42.27
N SER A 30 -0.47 -40.50 41.51
CA SER A 30 -0.95 -41.87 41.61
C SER A 30 -0.47 -42.78 40.49
N GLY A 31 0.31 -42.27 39.55
CA GLY A 31 0.88 -43.02 38.44
C GLY A 31 2.11 -43.84 38.83
N LYS A 32 2.67 -44.56 37.85
CA LYS A 32 3.93 -45.27 38.04
C LYS A 32 5.11 -44.29 38.06
N GLU A 33 6.00 -44.47 38.97
CA GLU A 33 7.18 -43.60 39.15
C GLU A 33 8.00 -43.44 37.86
N GLU A 34 8.17 -44.48 37.06
CA GLU A 34 8.90 -44.54 35.81
C GLU A 34 8.26 -43.66 34.68
N ASN A 35 6.95 -43.43 34.77
CA ASN A 35 6.18 -42.65 33.77
C ASN A 35 6.11 -41.16 34.12
N PHE A 36 6.43 -40.79 35.35
CA PHE A 36 6.23 -39.42 35.85
C PHE A 36 6.78 -38.35 34.91
N ILE A 37 8.06 -38.47 34.52
CA ILE A 37 8.72 -37.49 33.65
C ILE A 37 7.96 -37.31 32.31
N TYR A 38 7.59 -38.45 31.71
CA TYR A 38 6.88 -38.43 30.45
C TYR A 38 5.48 -37.83 30.57
N GLU A 39 4.71 -38.25 31.56
CA GLU A 39 3.34 -37.74 31.79
C GLU A 39 3.32 -36.27 32.14
N TYR A 40 4.26 -35.81 32.94
CA TYR A 40 4.43 -34.41 33.32
C TYR A 40 4.70 -33.53 32.08
N VAL A 41 5.68 -33.91 31.29
CA VAL A 41 6.01 -33.14 30.06
C VAL A 41 4.90 -33.22 29.02
N LYS A 42 4.26 -34.38 28.88
CA LYS A 42 3.09 -34.55 28.00
C LYS A 42 1.94 -33.59 28.38
N LYS A 43 1.72 -33.38 29.67
CA LYS A 43 0.71 -32.42 30.15
C LYS A 43 1.11 -30.99 29.84
N LEU A 44 2.38 -30.61 30.01
CA LEU A 44 2.88 -29.28 29.58
C LEU A 44 2.64 -29.03 28.07
N VAL A 45 2.91 -30.03 27.23
CA VAL A 45 2.65 -29.97 25.80
C VAL A 45 1.16 -29.82 25.51
N ALA A 46 0.30 -30.62 26.16
CA ALA A 46 -1.14 -30.55 25.98
C ALA A 46 -1.72 -29.18 26.33
N GLU A 47 -1.15 -28.53 27.38
CA GLU A 47 -1.51 -27.18 27.80
C GLU A 47 -0.81 -26.08 26.98
N ASN A 48 -0.02 -26.45 25.99
CA ASN A 48 0.78 -25.53 25.15
C ASN A 48 1.73 -24.63 26.00
N ILE A 49 2.20 -25.10 27.16
CA ILE A 49 3.17 -24.37 27.97
C ILE A 49 4.55 -24.53 27.35
N ARG A 50 5.20 -23.42 26.99
CA ARG A 50 6.50 -23.38 26.32
C ARG A 50 7.62 -22.85 27.21
N VAL A 51 7.27 -22.11 28.27
CA VAL A 51 8.21 -21.61 29.28
C VAL A 51 7.67 -22.03 30.65
N CYS A 52 8.49 -22.66 31.48
CA CYS A 52 8.05 -23.04 32.79
C CYS A 52 9.19 -23.04 33.83
N VAL A 53 8.80 -22.87 35.10
CA VAL A 53 9.73 -22.91 36.21
C VAL A 53 9.24 -23.97 37.24
N ILE A 54 10.11 -24.85 37.66
CA ILE A 54 9.81 -25.80 38.73
C ILE A 54 10.16 -25.17 40.08
N THR A 55 9.16 -25.02 40.97
CA THR A 55 9.26 -24.22 42.20
C THR A 55 8.66 -24.95 43.37
N ASN A 56 9.26 -26.12 43.77
CA ASN A 56 8.79 -26.86 44.93
C ASN A 56 9.04 -26.08 46.23
N HIS A 57 8.18 -26.24 47.23
CA HIS A 57 8.27 -25.56 48.52
C HIS A 57 9.57 -25.87 49.25
N ASN A 58 10.40 -24.86 49.46
CA ASN A 58 11.68 -24.91 50.20
C ASN A 58 12.58 -26.07 49.79
N LYS A 59 12.45 -26.60 48.59
CA LYS A 59 13.14 -27.80 48.13
C LYS A 59 13.48 -27.78 46.67
N PHE A 60 14.64 -28.32 46.33
CA PHE A 60 15.08 -28.56 44.99
C PHE A 60 15.65 -29.97 44.84
N ASN A 61 15.36 -30.68 43.77
CA ASN A 61 15.97 -31.94 43.42
C ASN A 61 16.63 -31.85 42.03
N CYS A 62 17.92 -31.69 42.03
CA CYS A 62 18.72 -31.50 40.82
C CYS A 62 18.58 -32.67 39.83
N HIS A 63 18.54 -33.91 40.34
CA HIS A 63 18.45 -35.10 39.48
C HIS A 63 17.11 -35.17 38.75
N GLU A 64 16.01 -35.02 39.49
CA GLU A 64 14.66 -35.02 38.88
C GLU A 64 14.52 -33.85 37.90
N PHE A 65 14.96 -32.67 38.30
CA PHE A 65 14.91 -31.47 37.42
C PHE A 65 15.69 -31.67 36.12
N LYS A 66 16.93 -32.21 36.21
CA LYS A 66 17.75 -32.48 34.98
C LYS A 66 17.02 -33.44 34.03
N ASN A 67 16.32 -34.46 34.55
CA ASN A 67 15.54 -35.40 33.73
C ASN A 67 14.31 -34.76 33.12
N LEU A 68 13.54 -33.98 33.89
CA LEU A 68 12.39 -33.21 33.38
C LEU A 68 12.83 -32.24 32.29
N LYS A 69 13.89 -31.49 32.54
CA LYS A 69 14.42 -30.51 31.56
C LYS A 69 14.88 -31.15 30.26
N LYS A 70 15.56 -32.33 30.38
CA LYS A 70 15.97 -33.08 29.20
C LYS A 70 14.78 -33.50 28.34
N GLU A 71 13.70 -33.96 28.93
CA GLU A 71 12.51 -34.36 28.22
C GLU A 71 11.70 -33.14 27.71
N ALA A 72 11.60 -32.08 28.51
CA ALA A 72 10.97 -30.79 28.11
C ALA A 72 11.68 -30.20 26.90
N LYS A 73 13.00 -30.20 26.84
CA LYS A 73 13.80 -29.69 25.70
C LYS A 73 13.50 -30.42 24.40
N LYS A 74 13.30 -31.76 24.45
CA LYS A 74 12.91 -32.53 23.26
C LYS A 74 11.56 -32.07 22.67
N ASN A 75 10.68 -31.57 23.55
CA ASN A 75 9.36 -31.08 23.18
C ASN A 75 9.30 -29.56 22.95
N GLY A 76 10.45 -28.87 22.86
CA GLY A 76 10.53 -27.43 22.59
C GLY A 76 10.06 -26.57 23.78
N ILE A 77 10.20 -27.06 25.00
CA ILE A 77 9.84 -26.34 26.23
C ILE A 77 11.11 -25.84 26.92
N TYR A 78 11.14 -24.56 27.28
CA TYR A 78 12.17 -23.95 28.09
C TYR A 78 11.83 -24.06 29.57
N MET A 79 12.51 -24.92 30.25
CA MET A 79 12.28 -25.21 31.68
C MET A 79 13.43 -24.69 32.52
N LEU A 80 13.13 -23.89 33.54
CA LEU A 80 14.08 -23.26 34.44
C LEU A 80 14.01 -23.86 35.85
N PRO A 81 15.13 -23.91 36.58
CA PRO A 81 15.14 -24.31 37.98
C PRO A 81 14.64 -23.17 38.86
N GLY A 82 13.92 -23.49 39.90
CA GLY A 82 13.41 -22.54 40.86
C GLY A 82 13.05 -23.18 42.18
N VAL A 83 12.65 -22.36 43.15
CA VAL A 83 12.19 -22.76 44.49
C VAL A 83 11.11 -21.80 44.93
N GLU A 84 10.00 -22.27 45.45
CA GLU A 84 9.10 -21.47 46.27
C GLU A 84 9.65 -21.35 47.69
N LEU A 85 10.27 -20.21 48.00
CA LEU A 85 10.96 -19.95 49.23
C LEU A 85 10.05 -19.24 50.25
N SER A 86 9.89 -19.78 51.41
CA SER A 86 9.17 -19.16 52.53
C SER A 86 10.11 -18.22 53.29
N LEU A 87 9.90 -16.89 53.15
CA LEU A 87 10.71 -15.84 53.80
C LEU A 87 10.09 -15.38 55.12
N LYS A 88 10.88 -14.85 56.03
CA LYS A 88 10.41 -14.35 57.33
C LYS A 88 9.76 -12.96 57.28
N ASP A 89 9.63 -12.34 56.13
CA ASP A 89 8.95 -11.04 55.97
C ASP A 89 7.48 -11.08 56.34
N GLY A 90 6.97 -10.07 57.06
CA GLY A 90 5.57 -10.00 57.48
C GLY A 90 5.32 -10.73 58.80
N ALA A 91 4.06 -10.96 59.19
CA ALA A 91 3.66 -11.60 60.45
C ALA A 91 3.73 -13.13 60.35
N ALA A 92 3.30 -13.70 59.24
CA ALA A 92 3.28 -15.15 58.98
C ALA A 92 4.35 -15.63 58.00
N GLY A 93 5.11 -14.72 57.44
CA GLY A 93 6.05 -14.96 56.33
C GLY A 93 5.40 -14.78 54.97
N ILE A 94 6.24 -14.55 53.92
CA ILE A 94 5.79 -14.43 52.51
C ILE A 94 6.43 -15.55 51.69
N HIS A 95 5.69 -15.96 50.65
CA HIS A 95 6.24 -16.90 49.67
C HIS A 95 6.76 -16.15 48.43
N VAL A 96 7.95 -16.55 47.97
CA VAL A 96 8.64 -15.94 46.84
C VAL A 96 9.17 -17.05 45.94
N LEU A 97 8.87 -17.00 44.68
CA LEU A 97 9.50 -17.86 43.69
C LEU A 97 10.87 -17.28 43.34
N VAL A 98 11.91 -18.05 43.64
CA VAL A 98 13.27 -17.75 43.18
C VAL A 98 13.48 -18.50 41.88
N VAL A 99 13.70 -17.79 40.80
CA VAL A 99 13.99 -18.36 39.50
C VAL A 99 15.47 -18.24 39.24
N PHE A 100 16.12 -19.34 38.97
CA PHE A 100 17.57 -19.39 38.78
C PHE A 100 17.97 -19.57 37.34
N ASP A 101 19.10 -19.01 36.94
CA ASP A 101 19.75 -19.37 35.67
C ASP A 101 20.28 -20.82 35.72
N ASP A 102 20.44 -21.42 34.56
CA ASP A 102 20.98 -22.78 34.41
C ASP A 102 22.37 -22.97 35.02
N GLU A 103 23.18 -21.90 35.10
CA GLU A 103 24.51 -21.95 35.72
C GLU A 103 24.51 -22.34 37.20
N TRP A 104 23.37 -22.26 37.88
CA TRP A 104 23.25 -22.74 39.28
C TRP A 104 23.41 -24.25 39.40
N ILE A 105 23.13 -25.01 38.34
CA ILE A 105 23.13 -26.47 38.31
C ILE A 105 23.95 -27.08 37.17
N TYR A 106 24.24 -26.32 36.11
CA TYR A 106 25.09 -26.72 35.00
C TYR A 106 26.35 -25.84 34.97
N ASN A 107 27.35 -26.19 35.80
CA ASN A 107 28.49 -25.33 36.11
C ASN A 107 29.86 -26.01 35.93
N GLY A 108 29.94 -27.11 35.22
CA GLY A 108 31.18 -27.83 34.96
C GLY A 108 31.79 -28.56 36.20
N GLU A 109 31.37 -28.20 37.43
CA GLU A 109 31.82 -28.84 38.67
C GLU A 109 30.75 -29.83 39.21
N ASP A 110 29.62 -29.96 38.51
CA ASP A 110 28.44 -30.77 38.90
C ASP A 110 27.93 -30.45 40.32
N LYS A 111 28.08 -29.20 40.75
CA LYS A 111 27.59 -28.68 42.03
C LYS A 111 26.13 -28.21 41.88
N ASP A 112 25.38 -28.44 42.97
CA ASP A 112 24.02 -27.91 43.13
C ASP A 112 24.07 -26.68 44.08
N TYR A 113 24.29 -25.51 43.48
CA TYR A 113 24.35 -24.27 44.26
C TYR A 113 22.98 -23.87 44.82
N ILE A 114 21.88 -24.38 44.27
CA ILE A 114 20.52 -24.13 44.78
C ILE A 114 20.40 -24.85 46.13
N GLN A 115 20.85 -26.10 46.22
CA GLN A 115 20.84 -26.85 47.49
C GLN A 115 21.78 -26.23 48.52
N ASP A 116 22.94 -25.71 48.10
CA ASP A 116 23.87 -24.98 49.00
C ASP A 116 23.18 -23.74 49.59
N PHE A 117 22.47 -22.96 48.76
CA PHE A 117 21.70 -21.81 49.22
C PHE A 117 20.57 -22.22 50.18
N LEU A 118 19.80 -23.28 49.88
CA LEU A 118 18.75 -23.76 50.77
C LEU A 118 19.29 -24.19 52.12
N THR A 119 20.45 -24.81 52.15
CA THR A 119 21.12 -25.19 53.42
C THR A 119 21.44 -23.96 54.26
N LEU A 120 21.85 -22.85 53.66
CA LEU A 120 22.07 -21.60 54.38
C LEU A 120 20.73 -20.95 54.82
N ALA A 121 19.72 -20.96 53.92
CA ALA A 121 18.43 -20.33 54.20
C ALA A 121 17.63 -21.00 55.34
N PHE A 122 17.89 -22.30 55.57
CA PHE A 122 17.22 -23.07 56.63
C PHE A 122 18.22 -23.60 57.72
N ALA A 123 19.33 -22.85 57.86
CA ALA A 123 20.31 -23.23 58.93
C ALA A 123 19.66 -23.33 60.27
N GLY A 124 19.79 -24.53 60.94
CA GLY A 124 19.19 -24.83 62.25
C GLY A 124 17.71 -25.18 62.24
N ILE A 125 17.05 -25.23 61.10
CA ILE A 125 15.65 -25.61 60.93
C ILE A 125 15.56 -27.00 60.31
N SER A 126 15.04 -27.97 61.10
CA SER A 126 14.82 -29.36 60.69
C SER A 126 13.48 -29.44 59.90
N ASN A 127 13.40 -30.38 58.94
CA ASN A 127 12.17 -30.68 58.18
C ASN A 127 11.55 -29.48 57.46
N TYR A 128 12.38 -28.54 57.01
CA TYR A 128 11.94 -27.30 56.36
C TYR A 128 11.19 -27.53 55.01
N SER A 129 11.29 -28.69 54.40
CA SER A 129 10.60 -29.07 53.17
C SER A 129 9.33 -29.89 53.40
N SER A 130 8.77 -29.91 54.63
CA SER A 130 7.56 -30.62 54.98
C SER A 130 6.49 -29.67 55.52
N VAL A 131 5.23 -30.05 55.35
CA VAL A 131 4.06 -29.30 55.87
C VAL A 131 3.98 -29.39 57.36
N PRO A 132 3.73 -28.31 58.10
CA PRO A 132 3.68 -26.94 57.66
C PRO A 132 5.08 -26.37 57.31
N TYR A 133 5.23 -25.75 56.15
CA TYR A 133 6.51 -25.21 55.70
C TYR A 133 6.97 -24.07 56.64
N PRO A 134 8.12 -24.19 57.31
CA PRO A 134 8.65 -23.12 58.11
C PRO A 134 9.24 -22.00 57.26
N ASN A 135 9.24 -20.80 57.78
CA ASN A 135 9.96 -19.69 57.18
C ASN A 135 11.48 -19.89 57.31
N SER A 136 12.21 -19.47 56.28
CA SER A 136 13.66 -19.40 56.27
C SER A 136 14.19 -18.43 57.34
N VAL A 137 15.46 -18.51 57.66
CA VAL A 137 16.12 -17.55 58.56
C VAL A 137 16.30 -16.16 57.87
N PHE A 138 16.04 -16.07 56.56
CA PHE A 138 16.21 -14.86 55.76
C PHE A 138 14.89 -14.11 55.55
N ASP A 139 14.98 -12.76 55.53
CA ASP A 139 14.03 -11.91 54.84
C ASP A 139 14.47 -11.74 53.38
N LEU A 140 13.70 -11.00 52.57
CA LEU A 140 14.03 -10.78 51.14
C LEU A 140 15.41 -10.17 50.95
N GLN A 141 15.76 -9.20 51.80
CA GLN A 141 17.06 -8.51 51.67
C GLN A 141 18.23 -9.43 52.08
N ASP A 142 18.04 -10.30 53.09
CA ASP A 142 19.03 -11.29 53.46
C ASP A 142 19.20 -12.35 52.38
N ALA A 143 18.09 -12.83 51.81
CA ALA A 143 18.09 -13.79 50.70
C ALA A 143 18.81 -13.19 49.46
N TYR A 144 18.50 -11.93 49.10
CA TYR A 144 19.17 -11.20 48.03
C TYR A 144 20.68 -11.18 48.24
N LYS A 145 21.16 -10.74 49.42
CA LYS A 145 22.60 -10.66 49.73
C LYS A 145 23.28 -12.03 49.64
N LYS A 146 22.61 -13.06 50.11
CA LYS A 146 23.17 -14.41 50.10
C LYS A 146 23.20 -15.02 48.72
N LEU A 147 22.20 -14.80 47.90
CA LEU A 147 22.18 -15.25 46.50
C LEU A 147 23.25 -14.54 45.66
N ASP A 148 23.44 -13.25 45.87
CA ASP A 148 24.47 -12.48 45.15
C ASP A 148 25.91 -12.94 45.48
N GLU A 149 26.16 -13.51 46.65
CA GLU A 149 27.47 -14.12 47.01
C GLU A 149 27.88 -15.28 46.09
N PHE A 150 26.91 -15.93 45.42
CA PHE A 150 27.19 -16.99 44.45
C PHE A 150 27.63 -16.46 43.07
N HIS A 151 27.50 -15.16 42.81
CA HIS A 151 27.86 -14.53 41.54
C HIS A 151 27.20 -15.20 40.31
N LYS A 152 25.95 -15.68 40.47
CA LYS A 152 25.11 -16.30 39.44
C LYS A 152 23.80 -15.57 39.32
N ASP A 153 23.21 -15.64 38.15
CA ASP A 153 21.99 -14.84 37.88
C ASP A 153 20.72 -15.53 38.39
N TYR A 154 19.82 -14.71 38.87
CA TYR A 154 18.51 -15.11 39.42
C TYR A 154 17.58 -13.91 39.46
N PHE A 155 16.28 -14.16 39.66
CA PHE A 155 15.30 -13.14 40.01
C PHE A 155 14.18 -13.71 40.89
N PHE A 156 13.40 -12.77 41.46
CA PHE A 156 12.26 -13.12 42.31
C PHE A 156 10.92 -12.84 41.62
N ILE A 157 9.93 -13.70 41.87
CA ILE A 157 8.52 -13.44 41.63
C ILE A 157 7.80 -13.57 42.96
N LEU A 158 7.04 -12.56 43.39
CA LEU A 158 6.25 -12.66 44.61
C LEU A 158 5.06 -13.57 44.38
N ALA A 159 4.99 -14.68 45.08
CA ALA A 159 3.98 -15.71 44.90
C ALA A 159 2.62 -15.29 45.48
N HIS A 160 1.51 -15.69 44.83
CA HIS A 160 0.12 -15.54 45.23
C HIS A 160 -0.16 -14.31 46.15
N VAL A 161 0.25 -13.12 45.65
CA VAL A 161 0.42 -11.88 46.44
C VAL A 161 -0.82 -11.43 47.23
N ASP A 162 -2.04 -11.77 46.80
CA ASP A 162 -3.30 -11.40 47.45
C ASP A 162 -3.88 -12.53 48.32
N GLU A 163 -3.19 -13.69 48.43
CA GLU A 163 -3.62 -14.86 49.19
C GLU A 163 -2.90 -14.93 50.57
N LYS A 164 -3.19 -15.96 51.36
CA LYS A 164 -2.49 -16.23 52.65
C LYS A 164 -0.99 -16.41 52.37
N ASN A 165 -0.13 -15.88 53.21
CA ASN A 165 1.33 -15.81 53.04
C ASN A 165 1.73 -15.03 51.78
N GLY A 166 0.81 -14.23 51.20
CA GLY A 166 1.06 -13.37 50.06
C GLY A 166 1.48 -11.98 50.49
N PHE A 167 2.26 -11.34 49.61
CA PHE A 167 2.91 -10.08 49.85
C PHE A 167 1.98 -8.95 50.34
N PHE A 168 0.79 -8.76 49.71
CA PHE A 168 -0.16 -7.69 50.11
C PHE A 168 -0.97 -8.02 51.35
N ASN A 169 -1.00 -9.29 51.76
CA ASN A 169 -1.71 -9.72 52.96
C ASN A 169 -0.83 -9.55 54.19
N GLU A 170 0.44 -9.85 54.06
CA GLU A 170 1.38 -9.87 55.16
C GLU A 170 2.07 -8.51 55.37
N LEU A 171 2.24 -7.68 54.35
CA LEU A 171 2.91 -6.40 54.45
C LEU A 171 1.93 -5.22 54.16
N ARG A 172 1.84 -4.27 55.13
CA ARG A 172 0.95 -3.10 55.01
C ARG A 172 1.65 -1.84 55.49
N GLY A 173 1.14 -0.67 54.99
CA GLY A 173 1.57 0.65 55.39
C GLY A 173 3.09 0.86 55.23
N ARG A 174 3.75 1.31 56.29
CA ARG A 174 5.20 1.63 56.26
C ARG A 174 6.09 0.41 55.97
N ASN A 175 5.70 -0.79 56.35
CA ASN A 175 6.47 -2.00 56.09
C ASN A 175 6.44 -2.35 54.60
N LEU A 176 5.30 -2.19 53.95
CA LEU A 176 5.17 -2.32 52.50
C LEU A 176 6.02 -1.31 51.77
N GLU A 177 5.96 -0.03 52.13
CA GLU A 177 6.78 1.02 51.56
C GLU A 177 8.29 0.76 51.69
N LYS A 178 8.73 0.31 52.90
CA LYS A 178 10.13 -0.04 53.16
C LYS A 178 10.57 -1.22 52.26
N PHE A 179 9.72 -2.23 52.12
CA PHE A 179 10.00 -3.41 51.29
C PHE A 179 10.16 -3.05 49.83
N ILE A 180 9.23 -2.25 49.25
CA ILE A 180 9.28 -1.80 47.88
C ILE A 180 10.51 -0.91 47.57
N LYS A 181 10.99 -0.18 48.58
CA LYS A 181 12.18 0.66 48.48
C LYS A 181 13.50 -0.08 48.69
N SER A 182 13.46 -1.37 49.06
CA SER A 182 14.67 -2.18 49.28
C SER A 182 15.41 -2.44 47.96
N ASP A 183 16.71 -2.63 48.03
CA ASP A 183 17.53 -2.93 46.82
C ASP A 183 17.12 -4.27 46.24
N ALA A 184 16.87 -5.28 47.07
CA ALA A 184 16.38 -6.58 46.68
C ALA A 184 15.11 -6.48 45.80
N PHE A 185 14.15 -5.64 46.22
CA PHE A 185 12.92 -5.47 45.45
C PHE A 185 13.19 -4.76 44.08
N ARG A 186 13.94 -3.67 44.09
CA ARG A 186 14.18 -2.89 42.91
C ARG A 186 15.00 -3.58 41.82
N GLU A 187 15.98 -4.42 42.27
CA GLU A 187 16.93 -5.03 41.37
C GLU A 187 16.50 -6.42 40.90
N LYS A 188 15.82 -7.17 41.75
CA LYS A 188 15.59 -8.61 41.54
C LYS A 188 14.13 -9.08 41.57
N VAL A 189 13.16 -8.25 42.01
CA VAL A 189 11.74 -8.62 41.91
C VAL A 189 11.15 -8.19 40.60
N PHE A 190 10.82 -9.12 39.72
CA PHE A 190 10.41 -8.84 38.37
C PHE A 190 8.91 -9.01 38.12
N ALA A 191 8.23 -9.82 38.96
CA ALA A 191 6.79 -10.01 38.77
C ALA A 191 6.04 -10.27 40.12
N LEU A 192 4.73 -10.01 40.04
CA LEU A 192 3.75 -10.40 41.04
C LEU A 192 2.91 -11.55 40.48
N GLN A 193 2.72 -12.62 41.21
CA GLN A 193 1.86 -13.72 40.81
C GLN A 193 0.47 -13.59 41.45
N LYS A 194 -0.57 -13.84 40.64
CA LYS A 194 -1.98 -13.85 41.06
C LYS A 194 -2.43 -12.54 41.72
N SER A 195 -1.99 -11.41 41.22
CA SER A 195 -2.42 -10.10 41.74
C SER A 195 -3.81 -9.75 41.18
N ARG A 196 -4.84 -9.79 42.05
CA ARG A 196 -6.25 -9.54 41.70
C ARG A 196 -6.71 -8.11 41.98
N ASN A 197 -6.10 -7.48 42.99
CA ASN A 197 -6.50 -6.15 43.44
C ASN A 197 -5.87 -5.07 42.57
N ARG A 198 -6.72 -4.32 41.80
CA ARG A 198 -6.27 -3.21 40.95
C ARG A 198 -5.56 -2.11 41.73
N ASP A 199 -6.00 -1.79 42.93
CA ASP A 199 -5.37 -0.74 43.72
C ASP A 199 -3.96 -1.13 44.18
N ASN A 200 -3.72 -2.41 44.42
CA ASN A 200 -2.40 -2.93 44.74
C ASN A 200 -1.49 -2.95 43.51
N ARG A 201 -2.02 -3.36 42.33
CA ARG A 201 -1.31 -3.32 41.06
C ARG A 201 -0.86 -1.89 40.68
N SER A 202 -1.71 -0.89 40.90
CA SER A 202 -1.40 0.49 40.57
C SER A 202 -0.23 1.11 41.35
N LYS A 203 0.05 0.57 42.55
CA LYS A 203 1.14 1.06 43.40
C LYS A 203 2.52 0.55 42.97
N ILE A 204 2.58 -0.56 42.24
CA ILE A 204 3.82 -1.24 41.86
C ILE A 204 3.79 -1.55 40.38
N LYS A 205 4.65 -0.85 39.61
CA LYS A 205 4.76 -1.03 38.16
C LYS A 205 5.75 -2.14 37.81
N ILE A 206 5.33 -3.40 37.96
CA ILE A 206 6.06 -4.59 37.54
C ILE A 206 5.12 -5.60 36.88
N ALA A 207 5.66 -6.63 36.23
CA ALA A 207 4.87 -7.64 35.56
C ALA A 207 3.86 -8.31 36.53
N CYS A 208 2.71 -8.70 35.97
CA CYS A 208 1.77 -9.58 36.66
C CYS A 208 1.69 -10.88 35.87
N VAL A 209 1.95 -12.00 36.58
CA VAL A 209 1.97 -13.33 35.95
C VAL A 209 1.00 -14.27 36.68
N GLU A 210 0.52 -15.25 35.96
CA GLU A 210 -0.25 -16.35 36.50
C GLU A 210 0.61 -17.63 36.57
N GLY A 211 0.26 -18.57 37.39
CA GLY A 211 0.91 -19.87 37.48
C GLY A 211 -0.04 -20.90 38.03
N SER A 212 0.16 -22.16 37.75
CA SER A 212 -0.73 -23.24 38.13
C SER A 212 -0.77 -23.48 39.66
N GLY A 213 0.40 -23.45 40.32
CA GLY A 213 0.48 -23.81 41.71
C GLY A 213 -0.14 -25.20 41.98
N ASN A 214 0.30 -26.18 41.20
CA ASN A 214 -0.35 -27.48 41.03
C ASN A 214 -0.06 -28.50 42.16
N ALA A 215 0.56 -28.10 43.29
CA ALA A 215 0.98 -29.05 44.32
C ALA A 215 -0.12 -30.02 44.72
N GLN A 216 -1.27 -29.57 45.16
CA GLN A 216 -2.37 -30.42 45.66
C GLN A 216 -3.13 -31.15 44.54
N MET A 217 -3.05 -30.70 43.27
CA MET A 217 -3.72 -31.28 42.11
C MET A 217 -2.79 -32.17 41.28
N GLY A 218 -1.51 -32.20 41.60
CA GLY A 218 -0.54 -32.98 40.86
C GLY A 218 -0.39 -32.60 39.40
N ILE A 219 -0.20 -33.57 38.51
CA ILE A 219 -0.07 -33.34 37.05
C ILE A 219 -1.34 -32.73 36.46
N ASP A 220 -2.52 -33.09 36.95
CA ASP A 220 -3.79 -32.61 36.45
C ASP A 220 -3.98 -31.09 36.67
N GLY A 221 -3.35 -30.55 37.70
CA GLY A 221 -3.35 -29.10 37.99
C GLY A 221 -2.49 -28.26 37.07
N ILE A 222 -1.62 -28.85 36.25
CA ILE A 222 -0.80 -28.11 35.29
C ILE A 222 -1.68 -27.41 34.25
N GLY A 223 -1.47 -26.11 34.08
CA GLY A 223 -2.22 -25.28 33.14
C GLY A 223 -3.57 -24.82 33.66
N GLN A 224 -3.97 -25.26 34.84
CA GLN A 224 -5.19 -24.80 35.53
C GLN A 224 -4.86 -23.56 36.37
N GLY A 225 -4.78 -22.39 35.73
CA GLY A 225 -4.60 -21.13 36.42
C GLY A 225 -5.86 -20.68 37.18
N ASN A 226 -5.81 -19.52 37.82
CA ASN A 226 -6.98 -18.92 38.45
C ASN A 226 -8.11 -18.73 37.47
N ILE A 227 -9.34 -18.99 37.91
CA ILE A 227 -10.54 -18.71 37.14
C ILE A 227 -11.12 -17.36 37.58
N VAL A 228 -11.14 -16.38 36.66
CA VAL A 228 -11.75 -15.08 36.89
C VAL A 228 -12.90 -14.93 35.89
N HIS A 229 -14.11 -14.69 36.40
CA HIS A 229 -15.33 -14.62 35.58
C HIS A 229 -15.52 -15.82 34.64
N GLY A 230 -15.16 -17.03 35.06
CA GLY A 230 -15.29 -18.26 34.27
C GLY A 230 -14.18 -18.50 33.24
N VAL A 231 -13.17 -17.62 33.18
CA VAL A 231 -12.02 -17.74 32.27
C VAL A 231 -10.76 -18.06 33.04
N THR A 232 -10.07 -19.13 32.65
CA THR A 232 -8.77 -19.49 33.20
C THR A 232 -7.74 -18.43 32.79
N GLN A 233 -7.13 -17.78 33.78
CA GLN A 233 -6.09 -16.79 33.56
C GLN A 233 -4.80 -17.50 33.13
N LYS A 234 -4.12 -16.95 32.18
CA LYS A 234 -2.88 -17.49 31.58
C LYS A 234 -1.86 -16.37 31.49
N THR A 235 -0.61 -16.75 31.41
CA THR A 235 0.48 -15.82 31.09
C THR A 235 1.10 -16.21 29.78
N TYR A 236 1.25 -15.21 28.91
CA TYR A 236 2.02 -15.31 27.70
C TYR A 236 3.19 -14.32 27.76
N ILE A 237 4.36 -14.78 27.32
CA ILE A 237 5.58 -13.99 27.30
C ILE A 237 6.12 -13.97 25.88
N LYS A 238 6.47 -12.80 25.39
CA LYS A 238 7.09 -12.64 24.07
C LYS A 238 8.60 -12.87 24.19
N LEU A 239 9.10 -13.94 23.57
CA LEU A 239 10.52 -14.28 23.52
C LEU A 239 10.95 -14.54 22.08
N GLY A 240 12.20 -14.21 21.75
CA GLY A 240 12.83 -14.52 20.48
C GLY A 240 13.97 -15.53 20.58
N ALA A 241 14.30 -15.94 21.80
CA ALA A 241 15.23 -17.01 22.09
C ALA A 241 14.98 -17.61 23.47
N TYR A 242 15.34 -18.87 23.68
CA TYR A 242 15.31 -19.51 24.99
C TYR A 242 16.61 -19.24 25.73
N ASN A 243 16.68 -18.11 26.43
CA ASN A 243 17.76 -17.76 27.35
C ASN A 243 17.21 -16.95 28.53
N PHE A 244 18.00 -16.90 29.59
CA PHE A 244 17.60 -16.28 30.87
C PHE A 244 17.50 -14.75 30.76
N GLU A 245 18.39 -14.12 29.99
CA GLU A 245 18.40 -12.69 29.78
C GLU A 245 17.14 -12.21 29.02
N ALA A 246 16.72 -12.95 27.96
CA ALA A 246 15.49 -12.66 27.24
C ALA A 246 14.26 -12.70 28.14
N LEU A 247 14.22 -13.70 29.04
CA LEU A 247 13.14 -13.81 30.04
C LEU A 247 13.13 -12.64 31.03
N LYS A 248 14.29 -12.26 31.56
CA LYS A 248 14.45 -11.09 32.42
C LYS A 248 14.00 -9.82 31.72
N TYR A 249 14.42 -9.65 30.47
CA TYR A 249 14.02 -8.49 29.66
C TYR A 249 12.51 -8.47 29.44
N ALA A 250 11.90 -9.59 29.10
CA ALA A 250 10.46 -9.69 28.90
C ALA A 250 9.65 -9.31 30.16
N LEU A 251 10.10 -9.75 31.34
CA LEU A 251 9.45 -9.37 32.58
C LEU A 251 9.68 -7.91 32.98
N LYS A 252 10.81 -7.30 32.57
CA LYS A 252 11.09 -5.88 32.82
C LYS A 252 10.27 -4.99 31.87
N ASP A 253 10.17 -5.35 30.59
CA ASP A 253 9.33 -4.66 29.60
C ASP A 253 7.94 -5.30 29.49
N PHE A 254 7.33 -5.55 30.64
CA PHE A 254 6.07 -6.29 30.75
C PHE A 254 4.93 -5.65 29.98
N THR A 255 4.97 -4.35 29.71
CA THR A 255 3.93 -3.63 28.96
C THR A 255 3.80 -4.14 27.52
N HIS A 256 4.91 -4.58 26.93
CA HIS A 256 4.97 -5.02 25.53
C HIS A 256 5.24 -6.53 25.40
N ARG A 257 5.72 -7.18 26.47
CA ARG A 257 6.17 -8.56 26.39
C ARG A 257 5.45 -9.53 27.35
N VAL A 258 4.50 -9.07 28.15
CA VAL A 258 3.67 -9.92 29.01
C VAL A 258 2.20 -9.67 28.69
N SER A 259 1.45 -10.75 28.46
CA SER A 259 0.02 -10.69 28.11
C SER A 259 -0.74 -11.83 28.77
N ASP A 260 -2.05 -11.66 28.94
CA ASP A 260 -2.99 -12.69 29.42
C ASP A 260 -3.69 -13.45 28.25
N SER A 261 -3.61 -12.96 27.02
CA SER A 261 -4.35 -13.46 25.86
C SER A 261 -3.50 -14.03 24.73
N GLY A 262 -2.17 -13.87 24.77
CA GLY A 262 -1.32 -14.28 23.66
C GLY A 262 -1.41 -13.37 22.41
N GLU A 263 -0.88 -13.82 21.30
CA GLU A 263 -0.84 -13.04 20.06
C GLU A 263 -2.19 -13.04 19.36
N THR A 264 -2.66 -11.86 18.95
CA THR A 264 -3.78 -11.69 18.02
C THR A 264 -3.30 -10.87 16.84
N ILE A 265 -2.90 -11.52 15.74
CA ILE A 265 -2.57 -10.87 14.48
C ILE A 265 -3.87 -10.40 13.83
N GLN A 266 -3.99 -9.11 13.59
CA GLN A 266 -5.20 -8.50 13.00
C GLN A 266 -4.98 -7.95 11.58
N ASN A 267 -3.74 -7.98 11.09
CA ASN A 267 -3.33 -7.44 9.80
C ASN A 267 -2.79 -8.53 8.88
N ALA A 268 -2.81 -8.26 7.58
CA ALA A 268 -2.05 -9.04 6.63
C ALA A 268 -0.55 -8.73 6.76
N TYR A 269 0.31 -9.70 6.44
CA TYR A 269 1.76 -9.53 6.56
C TYR A 269 2.55 -10.40 5.59
N ILE A 270 3.75 -9.94 5.24
CA ILE A 270 4.75 -10.72 4.51
C ILE A 270 5.38 -11.71 5.49
N LYS A 271 5.25 -13.00 5.21
CA LYS A 271 5.80 -14.10 6.02
C LYS A 271 7.25 -14.40 5.66
N SER A 272 7.57 -14.41 4.37
CA SER A 272 8.93 -14.67 3.90
C SER A 272 9.15 -14.17 2.47
N VAL A 273 10.42 -13.94 2.14
CA VAL A 273 10.89 -13.59 0.80
C VAL A 273 12.01 -14.54 0.42
N LYS A 274 11.86 -15.24 -0.72
CA LYS A 274 12.92 -16.08 -1.32
C LYS A 274 13.35 -15.45 -2.64
N ILE A 275 14.66 -15.36 -2.85
CA ILE A 275 15.24 -14.79 -4.06
C ILE A 275 16.14 -15.84 -4.72
N GLU A 276 15.94 -16.05 -6.02
CA GLU A 276 16.75 -16.92 -6.87
C GLU A 276 17.37 -16.06 -7.98
N GLY A 277 18.69 -16.03 -8.04
CA GLY A 277 19.45 -15.20 -8.98
C GLY A 277 20.03 -13.92 -8.36
N GLY A 278 20.91 -13.25 -9.10
CA GLY A 278 21.56 -12.01 -8.70
C GLY A 278 22.42 -12.10 -7.45
N ILE A 279 22.60 -10.95 -6.77
CA ILE A 279 23.44 -10.85 -5.57
C ILE A 279 22.85 -11.51 -4.33
N PHE A 280 21.53 -11.75 -4.33
CA PHE A 280 20.81 -12.43 -3.24
C PHE A 280 20.48 -13.89 -3.55
N ASN A 281 21.18 -14.51 -4.49
CA ASN A 281 20.86 -15.86 -4.92
C ASN A 281 20.75 -16.85 -3.74
N ASN A 282 19.63 -17.60 -3.71
CA ASN A 282 19.26 -18.55 -2.67
C ASN A 282 19.00 -17.93 -1.28
N ALA A 283 18.86 -16.61 -1.18
CA ALA A 283 18.46 -15.99 0.08
C ALA A 283 17.01 -16.36 0.43
N VAL A 284 16.80 -16.82 1.66
CA VAL A 284 15.48 -17.05 2.25
C VAL A 284 15.39 -16.21 3.52
N ILE A 285 14.50 -15.23 3.51
CA ILE A 285 14.35 -14.26 4.58
C ILE A 285 12.94 -14.38 5.14
N SER A 286 12.83 -14.64 6.44
CA SER A 286 11.57 -14.70 7.16
C SER A 286 11.32 -13.41 7.93
N PHE A 287 10.06 -13.03 8.05
CA PHE A 287 9.61 -11.82 8.73
C PHE A 287 8.65 -12.16 9.87
N SER A 288 8.66 -11.31 10.90
CA SER A 288 7.61 -11.24 11.91
C SER A 288 6.40 -10.48 11.37
N SER A 289 5.22 -10.77 11.88
CA SER A 289 3.99 -10.00 11.64
C SER A 289 4.01 -8.58 12.23
N GLU A 290 5.01 -8.24 13.04
CA GLU A 290 5.15 -6.96 13.74
C GLU A 290 6.35 -6.16 13.19
N LEU A 291 7.36 -5.85 14.02
CA LEU A 291 8.51 -5.04 13.63
C LEU A 291 9.67 -5.88 13.11
N ASN A 292 10.13 -5.56 11.92
CA ASN A 292 11.28 -6.15 11.26
C ASN A 292 12.30 -5.05 10.94
N CYS A 293 13.53 -5.20 11.44
CA CYS A 293 14.60 -4.24 11.20
C CYS A 293 15.73 -4.84 10.37
N LEU A 294 16.02 -4.22 9.22
CA LEU A 294 17.18 -4.52 8.40
C LEU A 294 18.32 -3.61 8.85
N ILE A 295 19.34 -4.18 9.46
CA ILE A 295 20.53 -3.46 9.89
C ILE A 295 21.73 -3.83 9.03
N GLY A 296 22.74 -3.01 8.98
CA GLY A 296 23.96 -3.28 8.20
C GLY A 296 24.69 -1.99 7.84
N ILE A 297 25.94 -2.08 7.47
CA ILE A 297 26.74 -0.95 7.02
C ILE A 297 26.19 -0.35 5.72
N ARG A 298 26.60 0.87 5.37
CA ARG A 298 26.23 1.47 4.09
C ARG A 298 26.74 0.62 2.93
N GLY A 299 25.92 0.40 1.91
CA GLY A 299 26.25 -0.44 0.76
C GLY A 299 26.05 -1.95 0.98
N SER A 300 25.57 -2.42 2.13
CA SER A 300 25.38 -3.85 2.41
C SER A 300 24.19 -4.51 1.70
N GLY A 301 23.42 -3.76 0.90
CA GLY A 301 22.31 -4.30 0.09
C GLY A 301 20.93 -4.14 0.70
N LYS A 302 20.75 -3.49 1.86
CA LYS A 302 19.44 -3.29 2.49
C LYS A 302 18.43 -2.61 1.56
N SER A 303 18.79 -1.45 0.99
CA SER A 303 17.92 -0.70 0.06
C SER A 303 17.65 -1.51 -1.21
N SER A 304 18.64 -2.24 -1.74
CA SER A 304 18.45 -3.13 -2.90
C SER A 304 17.45 -4.23 -2.61
N PHE A 305 17.51 -4.82 -1.42
CA PHE A 305 16.54 -5.83 -0.99
C PHE A 305 15.13 -5.24 -0.87
N LEU A 306 14.95 -4.08 -0.24
CA LEU A 306 13.66 -3.42 -0.14
C LEU A 306 13.08 -3.03 -1.50
N GLU A 307 13.91 -2.57 -2.44
CA GLU A 307 13.48 -2.26 -3.81
C GLU A 307 13.05 -3.53 -4.58
N ILE A 308 13.69 -4.69 -4.34
CA ILE A 308 13.24 -5.98 -4.88
C ILE A 308 11.86 -6.35 -4.35
N VAL A 309 11.64 -6.20 -3.05
CA VAL A 309 10.32 -6.45 -2.42
C VAL A 309 9.26 -5.52 -3.02
N ARG A 310 9.54 -4.21 -3.11
CA ARG A 310 8.67 -3.22 -3.75
C ARG A 310 8.31 -3.61 -5.19
N TYR A 311 9.32 -3.94 -6.00
CA TYR A 311 9.14 -4.36 -7.38
C TYR A 311 8.26 -5.62 -7.51
N THR A 312 8.47 -6.60 -6.63
CA THR A 312 7.73 -7.86 -6.65
C THR A 312 6.26 -7.64 -6.29
N LEU A 313 5.99 -6.78 -5.32
CA LEU A 313 4.64 -6.39 -4.91
C LEU A 313 3.95 -5.46 -5.91
N GLY A 314 4.63 -5.02 -6.98
CA GLY A 314 4.04 -4.15 -7.99
C GLY A 314 3.76 -2.72 -7.51
N LEU A 315 4.42 -2.28 -6.42
CA LEU A 315 4.27 -0.92 -5.91
C LEU A 315 4.99 0.06 -6.83
N GLU A 316 4.24 0.95 -7.45
CA GLU A 316 4.77 1.91 -8.41
C GLU A 316 5.61 3.00 -7.72
N LEU A 317 6.62 3.48 -8.44
CA LEU A 317 7.35 4.68 -8.05
C LEU A 317 6.54 5.90 -8.50
N ALA A 318 6.46 6.93 -7.66
CA ALA A 318 5.83 8.19 -8.04
C ALA A 318 6.43 8.71 -9.35
N GLU A 319 5.61 9.24 -10.27
CA GLU A 319 6.06 9.77 -11.56
C GLU A 319 7.10 10.89 -11.41
N SER A 320 7.02 11.61 -10.31
CA SER A 320 7.95 12.69 -9.93
C SER A 320 9.28 12.20 -9.33
N SER A 321 9.50 10.89 -9.17
CA SER A 321 10.73 10.35 -8.59
C SER A 321 11.93 10.62 -9.50
N ALA A 322 12.85 11.47 -9.05
CA ALA A 322 14.09 11.78 -9.77
C ALA A 322 14.99 10.54 -9.96
N ASP A 323 14.76 9.52 -9.13
CA ASP A 323 15.60 8.31 -9.02
C ASP A 323 14.96 7.09 -9.69
N LYS A 324 13.89 7.25 -10.47
CA LYS A 324 13.17 6.12 -11.09
C LYS A 324 14.10 5.23 -11.91
N LYS A 325 14.97 5.82 -12.72
CA LYS A 325 15.96 5.08 -13.51
C LYS A 325 16.98 4.36 -12.62
N TYR A 326 17.51 5.06 -11.62
CA TYR A 326 18.46 4.47 -10.68
C TYR A 326 17.87 3.26 -9.94
N LYS A 327 16.63 3.36 -9.48
CA LYS A 327 15.95 2.25 -8.79
C LYS A 327 15.66 1.07 -9.74
N GLN A 328 15.37 1.33 -11.01
CA GLN A 328 15.25 0.28 -12.03
C GLN A 328 16.59 -0.42 -12.30
N ASP A 329 17.65 0.35 -12.51
CA ASP A 329 19.00 -0.18 -12.72
C ASP A 329 19.48 -0.98 -11.51
N LEU A 330 19.12 -0.55 -10.29
CA LEU A 330 19.43 -1.25 -9.04
C LEU A 330 18.74 -2.63 -8.94
N ILE A 331 17.48 -2.71 -9.34
CA ILE A 331 16.72 -3.98 -9.36
C ILE A 331 17.32 -4.92 -10.40
N GLU A 332 17.63 -4.41 -11.60
CA GLU A 332 18.26 -5.20 -12.66
C GLU A 332 19.62 -5.75 -12.23
N PHE A 333 20.45 -4.93 -11.60
CA PHE A 333 21.71 -5.36 -11.02
C PHE A 333 21.52 -6.42 -9.92
N ALA A 334 20.55 -6.19 -9.02
CA ALA A 334 20.39 -7.03 -7.84
C ALA A 334 19.76 -8.39 -8.14
N LEU A 335 18.86 -8.49 -9.11
CA LEU A 335 18.21 -9.75 -9.53
C LEU A 335 18.93 -10.45 -10.67
N GLY A 336 19.57 -9.70 -11.57
CA GLY A 336 20.12 -10.23 -12.80
C GLY A 336 19.06 -10.70 -13.80
N SER A 337 19.51 -11.16 -14.96
CA SER A 337 18.64 -11.71 -16.00
C SER A 337 17.98 -13.00 -15.54
N GLY A 338 16.65 -13.06 -15.57
CA GLY A 338 15.87 -14.24 -15.18
C GLY A 338 15.76 -14.45 -13.65
N GLY A 339 16.22 -13.51 -12.84
CA GLY A 339 16.07 -13.58 -11.40
C GLY A 339 14.59 -13.72 -10.99
N LYS A 340 14.33 -14.61 -10.03
CA LYS A 340 12.98 -14.94 -9.54
C LYS A 340 12.86 -14.56 -8.06
N VAL A 341 11.75 -13.94 -7.70
CA VAL A 341 11.40 -13.63 -6.32
C VAL A 341 10.10 -14.31 -5.97
N VAL A 342 10.05 -14.91 -4.80
CA VAL A 342 8.86 -15.53 -4.22
C VAL A 342 8.58 -14.86 -2.89
N ILE A 343 7.41 -14.25 -2.75
CA ILE A 343 6.92 -13.67 -1.50
C ILE A 343 5.77 -14.51 -0.99
N ASN A 344 5.92 -15.05 0.21
CA ASN A 344 4.81 -15.66 0.94
C ASN A 344 4.21 -14.62 1.88
N PHE A 345 2.91 -14.45 1.83
CA PHE A 345 2.21 -13.56 2.74
C PHE A 345 0.92 -14.20 3.26
N VAL A 346 0.46 -13.67 4.39
CA VAL A 346 -0.74 -14.12 5.09
C VAL A 346 -1.72 -12.97 5.11
N ASP A 347 -2.97 -13.23 4.77
CA ASP A 347 -4.02 -12.22 4.84
C ASP A 347 -4.54 -12.03 6.28
N LYS A 348 -5.40 -11.05 6.49
CA LYS A 348 -6.04 -10.78 7.80
C LYS A 348 -6.94 -11.92 8.32
N HIS A 349 -7.24 -12.91 7.48
CA HIS A 349 -8.03 -14.09 7.85
C HIS A 349 -7.15 -15.32 8.15
N GLY A 350 -5.83 -15.18 7.99
CA GLY A 350 -4.85 -16.25 8.22
C GLY A 350 -4.65 -17.18 7.02
N GLU A 351 -5.20 -16.84 5.84
CA GLU A 351 -4.96 -17.60 4.62
C GLU A 351 -3.60 -17.23 4.02
N GLU A 352 -2.86 -18.26 3.57
CA GLU A 352 -1.50 -18.07 3.03
C GLU A 352 -1.52 -18.01 1.50
N TYR A 353 -0.76 -17.05 0.96
CA TYR A 353 -0.62 -16.81 -0.47
C TYR A 353 0.85 -16.73 -0.85
N ARG A 354 1.15 -17.11 -2.09
CA ARG A 354 2.48 -17.07 -2.68
C ARG A 354 2.46 -16.22 -3.94
N ILE A 355 3.27 -15.16 -3.94
CA ILE A 355 3.49 -14.29 -5.10
C ILE A 355 4.82 -14.68 -5.73
N GLU A 356 4.81 -15.04 -7.00
CA GLU A 356 6.01 -15.37 -7.77
C GLU A 356 6.21 -14.34 -8.87
N LYS A 357 7.40 -13.76 -8.95
CA LYS A 357 7.74 -12.80 -10.01
C LYS A 357 9.11 -13.08 -10.58
N ILE A 358 9.17 -13.22 -11.88
CA ILE A 358 10.41 -13.25 -12.64
C ILE A 358 10.70 -11.83 -13.14
N TYR A 359 11.96 -11.40 -13.09
CA TYR A 359 12.35 -10.08 -13.58
C TYR A 359 11.85 -9.85 -15.01
N GLY A 360 11.19 -8.70 -15.23
CA GLY A 360 10.58 -8.32 -16.52
C GLY A 360 9.24 -8.98 -16.85
N LYS A 361 8.69 -9.85 -15.96
CA LYS A 361 7.36 -10.48 -16.15
C LYS A 361 6.35 -9.97 -15.12
N ARG A 362 5.06 -10.23 -15.37
CA ARG A 362 4.00 -10.02 -14.37
C ARG A 362 4.15 -11.00 -13.23
N ALA A 363 3.65 -10.62 -12.06
CA ALA A 363 3.61 -11.51 -10.90
C ALA A 363 2.44 -12.49 -11.02
N ASP A 364 2.68 -13.73 -10.62
CA ASP A 364 1.67 -14.77 -10.47
C ASP A 364 1.35 -14.93 -8.97
N ILE A 365 0.07 -15.08 -8.63
CA ILE A 365 -0.39 -15.21 -7.25
C ILE A 365 -1.06 -16.56 -7.09
N PHE A 366 -0.60 -17.32 -6.11
CA PHE A 366 -1.13 -18.64 -5.79
C PHE A 366 -1.70 -18.67 -4.36
N ARG A 367 -2.81 -19.36 -4.17
CA ARG A 367 -3.26 -19.75 -2.84
C ARG A 367 -2.41 -20.92 -2.37
N GLU A 368 -1.70 -20.79 -1.25
CA GLU A 368 -0.73 -21.81 -0.83
C GLU A 368 -1.40 -23.14 -0.47
N SER A 369 -2.57 -23.12 0.17
CA SER A 369 -3.33 -24.31 0.58
C SER A 369 -3.76 -25.21 -0.58
N THR A 370 -4.07 -24.64 -1.76
CA THR A 370 -4.58 -25.36 -2.94
C THR A 370 -3.62 -25.33 -4.13
N ASN A 371 -2.57 -24.52 -4.07
CA ASN A 371 -1.67 -24.20 -5.18
C ASN A 371 -2.40 -23.70 -6.45
N GLU A 372 -3.56 -23.04 -6.27
CA GLU A 372 -4.39 -22.48 -7.31
C GLU A 372 -3.88 -21.10 -7.74
N LEU A 373 -3.72 -20.88 -9.05
CA LEU A 373 -3.37 -19.57 -9.61
C LEU A 373 -4.59 -18.65 -9.56
N LEU A 374 -4.45 -17.52 -8.87
CA LEU A 374 -5.51 -16.54 -8.72
C LEU A 374 -5.42 -15.43 -9.77
N GLN A 375 -6.55 -15.07 -10.34
CA GLN A 375 -6.70 -13.95 -11.28
C GLN A 375 -7.04 -12.65 -10.51
N CYS A 376 -6.17 -12.24 -9.60
CA CYS A 376 -6.41 -11.05 -8.76
C CYS A 376 -5.16 -10.16 -8.67
N SER A 377 -5.34 -8.91 -8.24
CA SER A 377 -4.22 -8.02 -7.95
C SER A 377 -3.76 -8.18 -6.49
N ILE A 378 -2.52 -7.82 -6.20
CA ILE A 378 -1.99 -7.82 -4.82
C ILE A 378 -2.84 -6.90 -3.94
N GLY A 379 -3.23 -5.72 -4.44
CA GLY A 379 -4.05 -4.76 -3.70
C GLY A 379 -5.45 -5.26 -3.32
N SER A 380 -5.96 -6.33 -3.98
CA SER A 380 -7.24 -6.94 -3.59
C SER A 380 -7.11 -7.93 -2.41
N LEU A 381 -5.88 -8.38 -2.12
CA LEU A 381 -5.59 -9.32 -1.03
C LEU A 381 -5.07 -8.61 0.22
N VAL A 382 -4.34 -7.52 0.03
CA VAL A 382 -3.70 -6.74 1.09
C VAL A 382 -4.17 -5.29 1.00
N ASN A 383 -4.76 -4.79 2.07
CA ASN A 383 -5.17 -3.38 2.13
C ASN A 383 -3.91 -2.52 2.31
N ASN A 384 -3.62 -1.65 1.36
CA ASN A 384 -2.60 -0.61 1.44
C ASN A 384 -1.23 -1.04 1.99
N ILE A 385 -0.38 -1.54 1.11
CA ILE A 385 1.05 -1.65 1.36
C ILE A 385 1.68 -0.30 1.06
N ILE A 386 2.27 0.33 2.07
CA ILE A 386 2.96 1.61 1.89
C ILE A 386 4.47 1.38 1.83
N TYR A 387 5.10 1.93 0.82
CA TYR A 387 6.55 1.90 0.63
C TYR A 387 7.12 3.32 0.51
N TYR A 388 8.16 3.61 1.30
CA TYR A 388 9.00 4.80 1.19
C TYR A 388 10.46 4.38 1.06
N GLY A 389 11.05 4.75 -0.06
CA GLY A 389 12.49 4.58 -0.28
C GLY A 389 13.30 5.68 0.40
N GLN A 390 14.61 5.56 0.32
CA GLN A 390 15.54 6.52 0.90
C GLN A 390 15.27 7.93 0.35
N ASN A 391 15.24 8.94 1.21
CA ASN A 391 14.93 10.35 0.93
C ASN A 391 13.50 10.63 0.42
N ASP A 392 12.63 9.64 0.29
CA ASP A 392 11.26 9.88 -0.16
C ASP A 392 10.48 10.76 0.85
N LEU A 393 10.76 10.63 2.15
CA LEU A 393 10.11 11.40 3.23
C LEU A 393 10.60 12.85 3.31
N SER A 394 11.82 13.15 2.86
CA SER A 394 12.44 14.47 2.92
C SER A 394 12.27 15.29 1.61
N ASN A 395 11.59 14.76 0.60
CA ASN A 395 11.47 15.38 -0.71
C ASN A 395 10.72 16.74 -0.66
N LYS A 396 11.31 17.78 -1.29
CA LYS A 396 10.80 19.18 -1.26
C LYS A 396 9.80 19.51 -2.38
N LYS A 397 9.45 18.56 -3.27
CA LYS A 397 8.61 18.85 -4.42
C LYS A 397 7.18 19.21 -4.00
N GLN A 398 6.59 20.23 -4.63
CA GLN A 398 5.24 20.73 -4.36
C GLN A 398 4.12 19.67 -4.44
N HIS A 399 4.33 18.59 -5.20
CA HIS A 399 3.37 17.49 -5.36
C HIS A 399 3.46 16.40 -4.29
N PHE A 400 4.47 16.44 -3.44
CA PHE A 400 4.71 15.41 -2.42
C PHE A 400 3.49 15.18 -1.49
N GLN A 401 2.77 16.25 -1.14
CA GLN A 401 1.59 16.14 -0.25
C GLN A 401 0.41 15.45 -0.95
N ILE A 402 0.26 15.67 -2.26
CA ILE A 402 -0.74 14.99 -3.09
C ILE A 402 -0.34 13.54 -3.29
N ASP A 403 0.92 13.29 -3.67
CA ASP A 403 1.47 11.92 -3.84
C ASP A 403 1.37 11.12 -2.53
N LEU A 404 1.51 11.78 -1.38
CA LEU A 404 1.34 11.16 -0.06
C LEU A 404 -0.10 10.73 0.17
N LEU A 405 -1.05 11.62 -0.08
CA LEU A 405 -2.48 11.29 0.02
C LEU A 405 -2.89 10.26 -1.02
N ASP A 406 -2.38 10.33 -2.23
CA ASP A 406 -2.65 9.37 -3.30
C ASP A 406 -2.17 7.95 -2.95
N LYS A 407 -1.05 7.84 -2.23
CA LYS A 407 -0.58 6.54 -1.71
C LYS A 407 -1.46 5.97 -0.59
N ILE A 408 -2.12 6.84 0.16
CA ILE A 408 -2.97 6.48 1.30
C ILE A 408 -4.42 6.27 0.87
N VAL A 409 -4.87 7.10 -0.06
CA VAL A 409 -6.18 6.94 -0.72
C VAL A 409 -5.93 6.09 -1.95
N SER A 410 -6.27 4.83 -1.91
CA SER A 410 -6.34 4.01 -3.14
C SER A 410 -7.30 4.73 -4.08
N ARG A 411 -6.78 5.63 -4.95
CA ARG A 411 -7.60 6.30 -5.94
C ARG A 411 -8.25 5.23 -6.81
N ASN A 412 -9.54 5.37 -7.02
CA ASN A 412 -10.29 4.46 -7.86
C ASN A 412 -9.78 4.62 -9.31
N ASP A 413 -8.98 3.65 -9.78
CA ASP A 413 -8.45 3.62 -11.16
C ASP A 413 -9.57 3.75 -12.19
N GLU A 414 -10.79 3.34 -11.82
CA GLU A 414 -12.00 3.47 -12.64
C GLU A 414 -12.37 4.94 -12.89
N VAL A 415 -12.27 5.83 -11.89
CA VAL A 415 -12.54 7.27 -12.07
C VAL A 415 -11.50 7.91 -13.00
N LYS A 416 -10.23 7.55 -12.86
CA LYS A 416 -9.16 8.03 -13.77
C LYS A 416 -9.38 7.56 -15.20
N GLN A 417 -9.77 6.31 -15.38
CA GLN A 417 -10.07 5.76 -16.70
C GLN A 417 -11.27 6.48 -17.33
N GLN A 418 -12.36 6.63 -16.58
CA GLN A 418 -13.55 7.35 -17.05
C GLN A 418 -13.24 8.82 -17.40
N LEU A 419 -12.42 9.49 -16.58
CA LEU A 419 -11.98 10.85 -16.85
C LEU A 419 -11.20 10.94 -18.18
N THR A 420 -10.30 9.99 -18.41
CA THR A 420 -9.52 9.89 -19.64
C THR A 420 -10.43 9.67 -20.86
N GLU A 421 -11.38 8.76 -20.76
CA GLU A 421 -12.36 8.51 -21.84
C GLU A 421 -13.20 9.75 -22.15
N LYS A 422 -13.65 10.50 -21.13
CA LYS A 422 -14.40 11.74 -21.34
C LYS A 422 -13.55 12.86 -21.97
N LYS A 423 -12.28 12.98 -21.60
CA LYS A 423 -11.35 13.93 -22.24
C LYS A 423 -11.15 13.61 -23.73
N TYR A 424 -11.05 12.34 -24.09
CA TYR A 424 -11.02 11.94 -25.51
C TYR A 424 -12.30 12.32 -26.23
N ALA A 425 -13.47 12.10 -25.63
CA ALA A 425 -14.75 12.47 -26.22
C ALA A 425 -14.86 13.99 -26.43
N VAL A 426 -14.42 14.81 -25.47
CA VAL A 426 -14.34 16.27 -25.61
C VAL A 426 -13.45 16.67 -26.78
N THR A 427 -12.26 16.07 -26.89
CA THR A 427 -11.33 16.36 -27.99
C THR A 427 -11.94 16.01 -29.36
N ASP A 428 -12.64 14.89 -29.46
CA ASP A 428 -13.30 14.49 -30.71
C ASP A 428 -14.46 15.43 -31.07
N CYS A 429 -15.32 15.78 -30.12
CA CYS A 429 -16.39 16.76 -30.33
C CYS A 429 -15.85 18.10 -30.83
N ILE A 430 -14.77 18.62 -30.24
CA ILE A 430 -14.15 19.86 -30.63
C ILE A 430 -13.60 19.77 -32.08
N ARG A 431 -12.96 18.67 -32.41
CA ARG A 431 -12.47 18.42 -33.77
C ARG A 431 -13.61 18.43 -34.80
N GLN A 432 -14.73 17.76 -34.48
CA GLN A 432 -15.91 17.74 -35.35
C GLN A 432 -16.52 19.15 -35.49
N LEU A 433 -16.62 19.90 -34.43
CA LEU A 433 -17.09 21.28 -34.43
C LEU A 433 -16.23 22.18 -35.32
N GLN A 434 -14.91 22.13 -35.23
CA GLN A 434 -13.98 22.90 -36.04
C GLN A 434 -14.10 22.56 -37.53
N MET A 435 -14.25 21.29 -37.88
CA MET A 435 -14.47 20.84 -39.24
C MET A 435 -15.80 21.40 -39.82
N ILE A 436 -16.87 21.37 -39.03
CA ILE A 436 -18.17 21.91 -39.44
C ILE A 436 -18.10 23.44 -39.57
N GLU A 437 -17.48 24.15 -38.63
CA GLU A 437 -17.33 25.60 -38.68
C GLU A 437 -16.62 26.06 -39.93
N GLY A 438 -15.51 25.41 -40.33
CA GLY A 438 -14.81 25.73 -41.57
C GLY A 438 -15.67 25.50 -42.82
N GLN A 439 -16.64 24.58 -42.81
CA GLN A 439 -17.58 24.39 -43.91
C GLN A 439 -18.69 25.46 -43.93
N LEU A 440 -19.21 25.82 -42.73
CA LEU A 440 -20.28 26.80 -42.59
C LEU A 440 -19.86 28.24 -43.00
N GLU A 441 -18.56 28.57 -42.96
CA GLU A 441 -18.04 29.84 -43.45
C GLU A 441 -18.40 30.11 -44.92
N GLN A 442 -18.77 29.08 -45.70
CA GLN A 442 -19.19 29.20 -47.10
C GLN A 442 -20.64 29.67 -47.27
N ILE A 443 -21.47 29.64 -46.24
CA ILE A 443 -22.91 29.99 -46.30
C ILE A 443 -23.15 31.40 -46.88
N PRO A 444 -22.45 32.47 -46.43
CA PRO A 444 -22.68 33.82 -46.95
C PRO A 444 -22.36 33.92 -48.44
N GLU A 445 -21.27 33.27 -48.87
CA GLU A 445 -20.86 33.28 -50.30
C GLU A 445 -21.87 32.55 -51.18
N VAL A 446 -22.25 31.31 -50.77
CA VAL A 446 -23.25 30.50 -51.51
C VAL A 446 -24.60 31.18 -51.54
N THR A 447 -25.01 31.86 -50.44
CA THR A 447 -26.26 32.61 -50.37
C THR A 447 -26.25 33.79 -51.35
N GLN A 448 -25.13 34.53 -51.46
CA GLN A 448 -24.98 35.62 -52.38
C GLN A 448 -24.98 35.12 -53.85
N GLN A 449 -24.32 34.02 -54.12
CA GLN A 449 -24.30 33.37 -55.45
C GLN A 449 -25.73 32.95 -55.88
N ILE A 450 -26.53 32.41 -55.00
CA ILE A 450 -27.95 32.06 -55.26
C ILE A 450 -28.75 33.32 -55.57
N LYS A 451 -28.57 34.42 -54.82
CA LYS A 451 -29.26 35.67 -55.00
C LYS A 451 -28.95 36.29 -56.37
N ASP A 452 -27.66 36.29 -56.73
CA ASP A 452 -27.21 36.86 -58.06
C ASP A 452 -27.69 36.01 -59.24
N ALA A 453 -27.68 34.66 -59.07
CA ALA A 453 -28.23 33.76 -60.07
C ALA A 453 -29.74 33.95 -60.30
N LYS A 454 -30.52 34.05 -59.20
CA LYS A 454 -31.93 34.33 -59.26
C LYS A 454 -32.27 35.64 -59.94
N HIS A 455 -31.57 36.72 -59.63
CA HIS A 455 -31.75 38.00 -60.24
C HIS A 455 -31.53 37.97 -61.80
N LYS A 456 -30.45 37.27 -62.22
CA LYS A 456 -30.18 37.07 -63.63
C LYS A 456 -31.21 36.20 -64.34
N LEU A 457 -31.74 35.18 -63.73
CA LEU A 457 -32.80 34.32 -64.27
C LEU A 457 -34.16 35.05 -64.39
N GLU A 458 -34.52 35.98 -63.51
CA GLU A 458 -35.68 36.83 -63.64
C GLU A 458 -35.59 37.71 -64.88
N TYR A 459 -34.42 38.16 -65.22
CA TYR A 459 -34.25 38.91 -66.46
C TYR A 459 -34.57 38.11 -67.75
N PHE A 460 -34.18 36.78 -67.72
CA PHE A 460 -34.50 35.90 -68.85
C PHE A 460 -36.02 35.58 -68.92
N LYS A 461 -36.65 35.48 -67.78
CA LYS A 461 -38.07 35.20 -67.63
C LYS A 461 -38.94 36.28 -68.27
N LYS A 462 -38.59 37.55 -68.07
CA LYS A 462 -39.23 38.70 -68.68
C LYS A 462 -39.18 38.70 -70.21
N ASN A 463 -38.35 37.91 -70.82
CA ASN A 463 -38.18 37.88 -72.29
C ASN A 463 -38.85 36.65 -72.97
N GLY A 464 -39.76 35.92 -72.27
CA GLY A 464 -40.71 34.94 -72.88
C GLY A 464 -40.13 33.58 -73.28
N LEU A 465 -38.91 33.23 -72.77
CA LEU A 465 -38.24 31.96 -73.06
C LEU A 465 -38.53 30.85 -72.07
N GLU A 466 -39.46 31.07 -71.18
CA GLU A 466 -39.62 30.37 -69.93
C GLU A 466 -40.04 28.90 -70.09
N GLU A 467 -41.04 28.55 -70.95
CA GLU A 467 -41.60 27.20 -70.98
C GLU A 467 -40.64 26.13 -71.52
N LYS A 468 -39.99 26.38 -72.58
CA LYS A 468 -39.05 25.48 -73.24
C LYS A 468 -37.73 25.31 -72.43
N LEU A 469 -37.30 26.40 -71.76
CA LEU A 469 -36.15 26.43 -70.92
C LEU A 469 -36.44 25.74 -69.58
N LYS A 470 -37.67 25.72 -69.09
CA LYS A 470 -38.09 24.98 -67.92
C LYS A 470 -38.00 23.44 -68.05
N GLU A 471 -38.38 22.91 -69.22
CA GLU A 471 -38.29 21.48 -69.50
C GLU A 471 -36.81 21.02 -69.47
N GLU A 472 -35.91 21.82 -70.06
CA GLU A 472 -34.48 21.50 -70.02
C GLU A 472 -33.85 21.77 -68.64
N ALA A 473 -34.29 22.82 -67.98
CA ALA A 473 -33.86 23.10 -66.58
C ALA A 473 -34.30 21.97 -65.61
N SER A 474 -35.51 21.45 -65.78
CA SER A 474 -35.99 20.28 -64.96
C SER A 474 -35.12 19.04 -65.16
N PHE A 475 -34.80 18.78 -66.47
CA PHE A 475 -33.89 17.64 -66.77
C PHE A 475 -32.49 17.81 -66.15
N ASN A 476 -31.92 19.01 -66.25
CA ASN A 476 -30.61 19.34 -65.68
C ASN A 476 -30.63 19.32 -64.16
N SER A 477 -31.75 19.65 -63.53
CA SER A 477 -31.98 19.48 -62.08
C SER A 477 -31.86 18.03 -61.68
N ASP A 478 -32.58 17.16 -62.35
CA ASP A 478 -32.55 15.74 -62.04
C ASP A 478 -31.19 15.13 -62.32
N GLU A 479 -30.48 15.54 -63.38
CA GLU A 479 -29.11 15.18 -63.67
C GLU A 479 -28.17 15.60 -62.53
N THR A 480 -28.32 16.82 -62.00
CA THR A 480 -27.48 17.34 -60.92
C THR A 480 -27.71 16.58 -59.62
N LYS A 481 -28.96 16.25 -59.24
CA LYS A 481 -29.29 15.46 -58.06
C LYS A 481 -28.67 14.07 -58.12
N ILE A 482 -28.79 13.43 -59.31
CA ILE A 482 -28.24 12.10 -59.52
C ILE A 482 -26.72 12.12 -59.48
N LEU A 483 -26.06 13.12 -60.11
CA LEU A 483 -24.62 13.27 -60.05
C LEU A 483 -24.09 13.60 -58.67
N GLY A 484 -24.82 14.41 -57.89
CA GLY A 484 -24.44 14.77 -56.52
C GLY A 484 -24.29 13.59 -55.55
N VAL A 485 -24.97 12.48 -55.81
CA VAL A 485 -24.86 11.24 -54.99
C VAL A 485 -23.68 10.36 -55.41
N LYS A 486 -23.23 10.47 -56.67
CA LYS A 486 -22.17 9.62 -57.24
C LYS A 486 -20.88 9.64 -56.44
N ASP A 487 -20.39 10.83 -56.11
CA ASP A 487 -19.09 10.98 -55.45
C ASP A 487 -19.11 10.36 -54.04
N THR A 488 -20.23 10.51 -53.33
CA THR A 488 -20.45 9.87 -52.04
C THR A 488 -20.46 8.35 -52.13
N LEU A 489 -21.14 7.78 -53.14
CA LEU A 489 -21.19 6.34 -53.36
C LEU A 489 -19.82 5.78 -53.75
N VAL A 490 -19.08 6.49 -54.60
CA VAL A 490 -17.71 6.09 -54.98
C VAL A 490 -16.76 6.17 -53.80
N GLN A 491 -16.83 7.22 -53.00
CA GLN A 491 -16.04 7.34 -51.80
C GLN A 491 -16.32 6.21 -50.83
N PHE A 492 -17.58 5.95 -50.52
CA PHE A 492 -17.99 4.86 -49.63
C PHE A 492 -17.50 3.49 -50.13
N SER A 493 -17.62 3.22 -51.44
CA SER A 493 -17.09 2.01 -52.08
C SER A 493 -15.58 1.87 -51.89
N ASN A 494 -14.82 2.95 -52.09
CA ASN A 494 -13.38 2.95 -51.94
C ASN A 494 -12.95 2.75 -50.47
N GLU A 495 -13.70 3.33 -49.52
CA GLU A 495 -13.41 3.14 -48.07
C GLU A 495 -13.58 1.67 -47.65
N ILE A 496 -14.66 1.02 -48.03
CA ILE A 496 -14.91 -0.39 -47.75
C ILE A 496 -13.86 -1.28 -48.41
N GLU A 497 -13.53 -1.02 -49.66
CA GLU A 497 -12.50 -1.76 -50.40
C GLU A 497 -11.14 -1.62 -49.75
N ASN A 498 -10.76 -0.40 -49.32
CA ASN A 498 -9.52 -0.14 -48.61
C ASN A 498 -9.47 -0.93 -47.26
N ILE A 499 -10.58 -0.97 -46.53
CA ILE A 499 -10.66 -1.78 -45.29
C ILE A 499 -10.41 -3.24 -45.64
N TYR A 500 -11.09 -3.76 -46.66
CA TYR A 500 -10.90 -5.17 -47.04
C TYR A 500 -9.45 -5.45 -47.47
N GLN A 501 -8.87 -4.64 -48.36
CA GLN A 501 -7.52 -4.83 -48.85
C GLN A 501 -6.46 -4.76 -47.75
N ASN A 502 -6.65 -3.92 -46.74
CA ASN A 502 -5.75 -3.80 -45.61
C ASN A 502 -5.73 -5.04 -44.72
N TYR A 503 -6.84 -5.77 -44.65
CA TYR A 503 -6.97 -6.88 -43.69
C TYR A 503 -7.20 -8.26 -44.34
N LYS A 504 -7.38 -8.38 -45.66
CA LYS A 504 -7.74 -9.62 -46.36
C LYS A 504 -6.84 -10.82 -46.06
N ASP A 505 -5.56 -10.56 -45.88
CA ASP A 505 -4.56 -11.58 -45.62
C ASP A 505 -4.02 -11.60 -44.17
N THR A 506 -4.47 -10.63 -43.38
CA THR A 506 -3.87 -10.37 -42.05
C THR A 506 -4.05 -11.53 -41.08
N PHE A 507 -5.19 -12.19 -41.12
CA PHE A 507 -5.55 -13.26 -40.18
C PHE A 507 -5.48 -14.68 -40.81
N SER A 508 -4.98 -14.80 -42.04
CA SER A 508 -4.87 -16.06 -42.77
C SER A 508 -3.71 -16.93 -42.29
N SER A 509 -2.70 -16.35 -41.66
CA SER A 509 -1.50 -17.05 -41.22
C SER A 509 -1.73 -17.73 -39.88
N GLN A 510 -1.43 -19.04 -39.81
CA GLN A 510 -1.41 -19.77 -38.55
C GLN A 510 -0.17 -19.42 -37.75
N ILE A 511 -0.37 -19.12 -36.46
CA ILE A 511 0.71 -18.88 -35.51
C ILE A 511 1.14 -20.23 -34.91
N THR A 512 2.42 -20.52 -34.97
CA THR A 512 2.98 -21.73 -34.38
C THR A 512 3.67 -21.46 -33.06
N GLY A 513 3.37 -22.27 -32.06
CA GLY A 513 3.95 -22.16 -30.73
C GLY A 513 4.71 -23.36 -30.27
N SER A 514 5.25 -23.35 -29.06
CA SER A 514 5.92 -24.47 -28.44
C SER A 514 4.95 -25.63 -28.17
N LEU A 515 5.50 -26.84 -28.11
CA LEU A 515 4.70 -28.06 -27.80
C LEU A 515 3.95 -27.94 -26.44
N GLN A 516 4.47 -27.17 -25.51
CA GLN A 516 3.86 -26.97 -24.18
C GLN A 516 2.57 -26.14 -24.22
N ASN A 517 2.41 -25.28 -25.22
CA ASN A 517 1.25 -24.37 -25.32
C ASN A 517 0.35 -24.68 -26.51
N LYS A 518 0.44 -25.92 -27.07
CA LYS A 518 -0.25 -26.33 -28.30
C LYS A 518 -1.75 -26.03 -28.28
N GLU A 519 -2.44 -26.39 -27.20
CA GLU A 519 -3.89 -26.14 -27.06
C GLU A 519 -4.28 -24.67 -27.08
N ILE A 520 -3.40 -23.78 -26.50
CA ILE A 520 -3.64 -22.35 -26.51
C ILE A 520 -3.52 -21.82 -27.94
N PHE A 521 -2.47 -22.25 -28.65
CA PHE A 521 -2.27 -21.84 -30.06
C PHE A 521 -3.36 -22.39 -30.99
N GLU A 522 -3.88 -23.59 -30.75
CA GLU A 522 -5.05 -24.11 -31.46
C GLU A 522 -6.29 -23.22 -31.27
N LYS A 523 -6.57 -22.76 -30.03
CA LYS A 523 -7.67 -21.82 -29.76
C LYS A 523 -7.45 -20.48 -30.43
N VAL A 524 -6.23 -19.93 -30.36
CA VAL A 524 -5.89 -18.67 -31.02
C VAL A 524 -6.04 -18.77 -32.52
N ASN A 525 -5.56 -19.85 -33.14
CA ASN A 525 -5.72 -20.09 -34.57
C ASN A 525 -7.20 -20.25 -34.96
N GLY A 526 -8.04 -20.85 -34.11
CA GLY A 526 -9.49 -20.89 -34.28
C GLY A 526 -10.13 -19.51 -34.30
N LEU A 527 -9.71 -18.61 -33.37
CA LEU A 527 -10.20 -17.23 -33.36
C LEU A 527 -9.72 -16.43 -34.58
N LEU A 528 -8.47 -16.63 -35.03
CA LEU A 528 -7.93 -15.99 -36.23
C LEU A 528 -8.70 -16.47 -37.47
N ALA A 529 -9.03 -17.76 -37.57
CA ALA A 529 -9.85 -18.28 -38.66
C ALA A 529 -11.28 -17.71 -38.69
N ASN A 530 -11.88 -17.52 -37.49
CA ASN A 530 -13.17 -16.84 -37.36
C ASN A 530 -13.05 -15.36 -37.83
N MET A 531 -12.01 -14.66 -37.38
CA MET A 531 -11.77 -13.29 -37.79
C MET A 531 -11.54 -13.15 -39.30
N GLN A 532 -10.81 -14.09 -39.90
CA GLN A 532 -10.64 -14.17 -41.36
C GLN A 532 -11.98 -14.34 -42.07
N THR A 533 -12.88 -15.12 -41.47
CA THR A 533 -14.25 -15.33 -42.02
C THR A 533 -15.04 -14.02 -42.02
N GLU A 534 -14.96 -13.23 -40.95
CA GLU A 534 -15.61 -11.91 -40.89
C GLU A 534 -15.00 -10.92 -41.89
N VAL A 535 -13.68 -10.91 -42.04
CA VAL A 535 -12.99 -10.10 -43.04
C VAL A 535 -13.43 -10.51 -44.49
N ASN A 536 -13.62 -11.80 -44.74
CA ASN A 536 -14.13 -12.25 -46.04
C ASN A 536 -15.56 -11.72 -46.32
N LYS A 537 -16.43 -11.64 -45.30
CA LYS A 537 -17.74 -10.99 -45.42
C LYS A 537 -17.66 -9.53 -45.78
N VAL A 538 -16.63 -8.80 -45.25
CA VAL A 538 -16.37 -7.43 -45.66
C VAL A 538 -16.03 -7.38 -47.17
N GLY A 539 -15.29 -8.37 -47.66
CA GLY A 539 -15.03 -8.51 -49.10
C GLY A 539 -16.31 -8.73 -49.93
N GLU A 540 -17.20 -9.59 -49.47
CA GLU A 540 -18.52 -9.80 -50.12
C GLU A 540 -19.35 -8.49 -50.12
N ILE A 541 -19.30 -7.74 -48.99
CA ILE A 541 -19.95 -6.44 -48.90
C ILE A 541 -19.32 -5.44 -49.92
N SER A 542 -17.98 -5.41 -49.98
CA SER A 542 -17.27 -4.55 -50.96
C SER A 542 -17.67 -4.84 -52.39
N HIS A 543 -17.73 -6.14 -52.75
CA HIS A 543 -18.20 -6.55 -54.07
C HIS A 543 -19.66 -6.14 -54.33
N SER A 544 -20.52 -6.31 -53.32
CA SER A 544 -21.94 -5.91 -53.43
C SER A 544 -22.11 -4.41 -53.60
N VAL A 545 -21.34 -3.61 -52.79
CA VAL A 545 -21.32 -2.13 -52.90
C VAL A 545 -20.77 -1.69 -54.25
N SER A 546 -19.68 -2.28 -54.74
CA SER A 546 -19.11 -1.99 -56.02
C SER A 546 -20.07 -2.28 -57.16
N ARG A 547 -20.85 -3.34 -57.09
CA ARG A 547 -21.93 -3.67 -58.04
C ARG A 547 -23.00 -2.57 -58.05
N ILE A 548 -23.45 -2.13 -56.86
CA ILE A 548 -24.45 -1.04 -56.76
C ILE A 548 -23.92 0.25 -57.35
N VAL A 549 -22.64 0.58 -57.09
CA VAL A 549 -21.98 1.77 -57.74
C VAL A 549 -21.94 1.59 -59.25
N GLY A 550 -21.67 0.41 -59.77
CA GLY A 550 -21.71 0.10 -61.20
C GLY A 550 -23.11 0.24 -61.78
N GLU A 551 -24.15 -0.25 -61.11
CA GLU A 551 -25.54 -0.08 -61.50
C GLU A 551 -25.93 1.42 -61.50
N TYR A 552 -25.49 2.16 -60.50
CA TYR A 552 -25.69 3.61 -60.45
C TYR A 552 -25.01 4.36 -61.61
N GLN A 553 -23.80 3.92 -61.98
CA GLN A 553 -23.09 4.47 -63.15
C GLN A 553 -23.84 4.24 -64.44
N ASN A 554 -24.45 3.07 -64.63
CA ASN A 554 -25.30 2.74 -65.79
C ASN A 554 -26.54 3.68 -65.87
N ILE A 555 -27.12 4.02 -64.73
CA ILE A 555 -28.24 4.99 -64.65
C ILE A 555 -27.75 6.39 -65.13
N ILE A 556 -26.54 6.81 -64.72
CA ILE A 556 -25.95 8.06 -65.15
C ILE A 556 -25.75 8.08 -66.68
N GLU A 557 -25.26 6.97 -67.26
CA GLU A 557 -25.07 6.88 -68.70
C GLU A 557 -26.40 6.96 -69.48
N ILE A 558 -27.46 6.34 -68.98
CA ILE A 558 -28.82 6.45 -69.58
C ILE A 558 -29.30 7.91 -69.51
N LEU A 559 -29.08 8.58 -68.38
CA LEU A 559 -29.44 9.99 -68.17
C LEU A 559 -28.67 10.92 -69.15
N GLN A 560 -27.34 10.69 -69.28
CA GLN A 560 -26.47 11.44 -70.16
C GLN A 560 -26.95 11.30 -71.63
N ARG A 561 -27.28 10.09 -72.08
CA ARG A 561 -27.82 9.85 -73.45
C ARG A 561 -29.15 10.58 -73.71
N LYS A 562 -30.03 10.66 -72.68
CA LYS A 562 -31.25 11.48 -72.75
C LYS A 562 -30.91 12.96 -72.80
N GLY A 563 -29.94 13.42 -72.09
CA GLY A 563 -29.48 14.81 -72.11
C GLY A 563 -28.91 15.22 -73.44
N GLU A 564 -28.13 14.34 -74.09
CA GLU A 564 -27.61 14.62 -75.42
C GLU A 564 -28.73 14.83 -76.49
N LYS A 565 -29.79 14.05 -76.45
CA LYS A 565 -30.94 14.24 -77.32
C LYS A 565 -31.64 15.57 -77.08
N GLN A 566 -31.84 15.96 -75.84
CA GLN A 566 -32.40 17.26 -75.47
C GLN A 566 -31.49 18.43 -75.95
N LYS A 567 -30.17 18.30 -75.81
CA LYS A 567 -29.20 19.30 -76.30
C LYS A 567 -29.26 19.51 -77.80
N GLU A 568 -29.50 18.42 -78.55
CA GLU A 568 -29.68 18.52 -80.02
C GLU A 568 -30.96 19.27 -80.41
N GLU A 569 -32.08 19.02 -79.76
CA GLU A 569 -33.35 19.75 -79.94
C GLU A 569 -33.17 21.25 -79.56
N PHE A 570 -32.44 21.52 -78.45
CA PHE A 570 -32.17 22.88 -78.06
C PHE A 570 -31.25 23.66 -79.02
N ALA A 571 -30.26 22.98 -79.57
CA ALA A 571 -29.41 23.56 -80.62
C ALA A 571 -30.18 23.99 -81.86
N LYS A 572 -31.36 23.36 -82.16
CA LYS A 572 -32.29 23.83 -83.25
C LYS A 572 -33.00 25.11 -82.81
N ILE A 573 -33.49 25.20 -81.58
CA ILE A 573 -34.14 26.39 -80.99
C ILE A 573 -33.14 27.58 -80.97
N LYS A 574 -31.88 27.40 -80.65
CA LYS A 574 -30.84 28.41 -80.58
C LYS A 574 -30.61 29.04 -82.01
N ARG A 575 -30.71 28.21 -83.04
CA ARG A 575 -30.58 28.67 -84.43
C ARG A 575 -31.77 29.56 -84.89
N ASP A 576 -32.97 29.26 -84.32
CA ASP A 576 -34.18 29.99 -84.66
C ASP A 576 -34.34 31.32 -83.92
N LEU A 577 -33.62 31.51 -82.80
CA LEU A 577 -33.61 32.74 -81.98
C LEU A 577 -32.46 33.69 -82.42
N ASN A 578 -32.63 34.40 -83.47
CA ASN A 578 -31.65 35.35 -84.06
C ASN A 578 -31.53 36.64 -83.21
N SER A 579 -31.43 36.60 -81.90
CA SER A 579 -31.31 37.74 -81.00
C SER A 579 -29.94 37.70 -80.26
N GLU A 580 -29.09 38.65 -80.50
CA GLU A 580 -27.75 38.81 -79.88
C GLU A 580 -27.84 39.12 -78.40
N THR A 581 -28.99 39.35 -77.78
CA THR A 581 -29.17 39.82 -76.43
C THR A 581 -29.55 38.75 -75.43
N VAL A 582 -29.98 37.55 -75.81
CA VAL A 582 -30.37 36.48 -74.94
C VAL A 582 -29.67 35.17 -75.31
N ASN A 583 -28.73 34.72 -74.49
CA ASN A 583 -28.01 33.47 -74.70
C ASN A 583 -28.64 32.36 -73.92
N PRO A 584 -29.26 31.33 -74.56
CA PRO A 584 -29.90 30.20 -73.92
C PRO A 584 -28.91 29.38 -73.09
N ASP A 585 -27.68 29.28 -73.56
CA ASP A 585 -26.65 28.55 -72.75
C ASP A 585 -26.35 29.19 -71.39
N THR A 586 -26.41 30.55 -71.34
CA THR A 586 -26.25 31.28 -70.08
C THR A 586 -27.42 31.02 -69.16
N PHE A 587 -28.68 30.93 -69.67
CA PHE A 587 -29.81 30.56 -68.81
C PHE A 587 -29.71 29.14 -68.25
N LEU A 588 -29.34 28.15 -69.02
CA LEU A 588 -29.18 26.79 -68.64
C LEU A 588 -28.07 26.66 -67.60
N ASN A 589 -26.93 27.31 -67.85
CA ASN A 589 -25.80 27.31 -66.89
C ASN A 589 -26.19 27.98 -65.57
N LEU A 590 -26.95 29.11 -65.65
CA LEU A 590 -27.43 29.77 -64.40
C LEU A 590 -28.46 28.93 -63.63
N THR A 591 -29.35 28.22 -64.31
CA THR A 591 -30.34 27.37 -63.75
C THR A 591 -29.63 26.16 -63.03
N ARG A 592 -28.71 25.55 -63.75
CA ARG A 592 -27.90 24.45 -63.19
C ARG A 592 -27.03 24.93 -61.99
N PHE A 593 -26.42 26.08 -62.13
CA PHE A 593 -25.65 26.69 -61.07
C PHE A 593 -26.51 27.03 -59.84
N LEU A 594 -27.71 27.58 -60.05
CA LEU A 594 -28.66 27.88 -58.99
C LEU A 594 -29.04 26.61 -58.21
N GLU A 595 -29.27 25.53 -58.92
CA GLU A 595 -29.70 24.27 -58.35
C GLU A 595 -28.59 23.62 -57.56
N ILE A 596 -27.37 23.56 -58.10
CA ILE A 596 -26.17 23.08 -57.36
C ILE A 596 -25.94 23.92 -56.12
N SER A 597 -26.00 25.25 -56.23
CA SER A 597 -25.80 26.17 -55.11
C SER A 597 -26.90 26.03 -54.05
N THR A 598 -28.15 25.77 -54.46
CA THR A 598 -29.27 25.55 -53.54
C THR A 598 -29.09 24.21 -52.78
N LEU A 599 -28.73 23.13 -53.45
CA LEU A 599 -28.42 21.86 -52.83
C LEU A 599 -27.26 21.98 -51.83
N LYS A 600 -26.19 22.70 -52.25
CA LYS A 600 -25.07 22.97 -51.36
C LYS A 600 -25.49 23.75 -50.11
N LEU A 601 -26.36 24.75 -50.23
CA LEU A 601 -26.88 25.51 -49.12
C LEU A 601 -27.74 24.64 -48.19
N GLU A 602 -28.54 23.72 -48.73
CA GLU A 602 -29.30 22.76 -47.95
C GLU A 602 -28.39 21.80 -47.17
N GLU A 603 -27.31 21.33 -47.77
CA GLU A 603 -26.29 20.49 -47.08
C GLU A 603 -25.61 21.28 -45.96
N LEU A 604 -25.18 22.51 -46.19
CA LEU A 604 -24.59 23.39 -45.21
C LEU A 604 -25.58 23.65 -44.02
N ASN A 605 -26.87 23.88 -44.32
CA ASN A 605 -27.88 24.04 -43.25
C ASN A 605 -28.10 22.76 -42.42
N LYS A 606 -27.96 21.55 -43.02
CA LYS A 606 -27.95 20.30 -42.28
C LYS A 606 -26.73 20.19 -41.37
N LEU A 607 -25.58 20.70 -41.79
CA LEU A 607 -24.37 20.76 -40.93
C LEU A 607 -24.56 21.70 -39.73
N GLU A 608 -25.29 22.79 -39.89
CA GLU A 608 -25.62 23.66 -38.76
C GLU A 608 -26.45 22.95 -37.67
N ALA A 609 -27.40 22.10 -38.08
CA ALA A 609 -28.13 21.24 -37.14
C ALA A 609 -27.20 20.25 -36.42
N LYS A 610 -26.23 19.66 -37.13
CA LYS A 610 -25.19 18.79 -36.53
C LYS A 610 -24.29 19.55 -35.58
N LYS A 611 -23.90 20.78 -35.88
CA LYS A 611 -23.14 21.65 -34.97
C LYS A 611 -23.84 21.79 -33.64
N ASN A 612 -25.14 22.06 -33.63
CA ASN A 612 -25.92 22.18 -32.42
C ASN A 612 -25.99 20.87 -31.60
N THR A 613 -25.96 19.71 -32.27
CA THR A 613 -25.85 18.40 -31.59
C THR A 613 -24.50 18.24 -30.92
N TYR A 614 -23.40 18.49 -31.65
CA TYR A 614 -22.05 18.39 -31.04
C TYR A 614 -21.81 19.40 -29.92
N LEU A 615 -22.40 20.60 -29.98
CA LEU A 615 -22.32 21.55 -28.86
C LEU A 615 -23.02 21.04 -27.61
N ARG A 616 -24.14 20.33 -27.73
CA ARG A 616 -24.82 19.69 -26.58
C ARG A 616 -24.02 18.52 -26.03
N GLU A 617 -23.48 17.68 -26.91
CA GLU A 617 -22.61 16.57 -26.51
C GLU A 617 -21.34 17.07 -25.80
N LEU A 618 -20.74 18.15 -26.30
CA LEU A 618 -19.62 18.81 -25.64
C LEU A 618 -19.98 19.26 -24.22
N ASP A 619 -21.11 19.96 -24.08
CA ASP A 619 -21.57 20.41 -22.76
C ASP A 619 -21.84 19.25 -21.79
N GLU A 620 -22.42 18.15 -22.29
CA GLU A 620 -22.65 16.94 -21.51
C GLU A 620 -21.31 16.30 -21.07
N HIS A 621 -20.34 16.20 -21.97
CA HIS A 621 -19.02 15.64 -21.61
C HIS A 621 -18.28 16.53 -20.62
N LEU A 622 -18.33 17.85 -20.75
CA LEU A 622 -17.75 18.80 -19.80
C LEU A 622 -18.43 18.72 -18.42
N TYR A 623 -19.76 18.54 -18.40
CA TYR A 623 -20.49 18.32 -17.15
C TYR A 623 -20.03 17.02 -16.46
N ASN A 624 -19.87 15.95 -17.24
CA ASN A 624 -19.42 14.66 -16.70
C ASN A 624 -17.98 14.73 -16.19
N ILE A 625 -17.08 15.47 -16.87
CA ILE A 625 -15.71 15.72 -16.39
C ILE A 625 -15.75 16.41 -15.03
N ASN A 626 -16.52 17.48 -14.87
CA ASN A 626 -16.62 18.19 -13.58
C ASN A 626 -17.19 17.30 -12.47
N ASN A 627 -18.14 16.42 -12.78
CA ASN A 627 -18.67 15.47 -11.80
C ASN A 627 -17.62 14.44 -11.37
N LEU A 628 -16.81 13.94 -12.30
CA LEU A 628 -15.73 13.01 -12.00
C LEU A 628 -14.63 13.67 -11.15
N ILE A 629 -14.26 14.93 -11.46
CA ILE A 629 -13.34 15.73 -10.66
C ILE A 629 -13.89 15.96 -9.25
N LEU A 630 -15.17 16.27 -9.13
CA LEU A 630 -15.82 16.45 -7.84
C LEU A 630 -15.91 15.13 -7.05
N GLN A 631 -16.14 14.01 -7.72
CA GLN A 631 -16.12 12.68 -7.11
C GLN A 631 -14.73 12.36 -6.55
N ASP A 632 -13.66 12.59 -7.31
CA ASP A 632 -12.28 12.42 -6.85
C ASP A 632 -11.97 13.32 -5.63
N TYR A 633 -12.38 14.59 -5.70
CA TYR A 633 -12.26 15.52 -4.58
C TYR A 633 -12.98 15.05 -3.31
N ASN A 634 -14.20 14.53 -3.45
CA ASN A 634 -14.98 14.07 -2.28
C ASN A 634 -14.31 12.88 -1.59
N VAL A 635 -13.75 11.95 -2.34
CA VAL A 635 -12.98 10.82 -1.79
C VAL A 635 -11.78 11.32 -0.98
N LEU A 636 -11.02 12.27 -1.54
CA LEU A 636 -9.89 12.89 -0.84
C LEU A 636 -10.33 13.66 0.42
N LYS A 637 -11.45 14.39 0.33
CA LYS A 637 -11.99 15.17 1.44
C LYS A 637 -12.49 14.29 2.57
N GLU A 638 -13.23 13.23 2.27
CA GLU A 638 -13.71 12.27 3.27
C GLU A 638 -12.56 11.64 4.04
N LYS A 639 -11.51 11.23 3.33
CA LYS A 639 -10.31 10.67 3.97
C LYS A 639 -9.56 11.71 4.82
N ALA A 640 -9.43 12.94 4.35
CA ALA A 640 -8.85 14.03 5.13
C ALA A 640 -9.67 14.33 6.41
N GLU A 641 -10.99 14.29 6.32
CA GLU A 641 -11.87 14.47 7.48
C GLU A 641 -11.77 13.29 8.46
N GLU A 642 -11.64 12.06 7.98
CA GLU A 642 -11.41 10.88 8.81
C GLU A 642 -10.13 11.04 9.63
N ILE A 643 -9.02 11.43 8.98
CA ILE A 643 -7.74 11.70 9.62
C ILE A 643 -7.88 12.82 10.67
N ASN A 644 -8.56 13.90 10.31
CA ASN A 644 -8.77 15.03 11.21
C ASN A 644 -9.62 14.65 12.44
N ARG A 645 -10.59 13.73 12.31
CA ARG A 645 -11.43 13.21 13.43
C ARG A 645 -10.65 12.27 14.35
N ALA A 646 -9.66 11.56 13.83
CA ALA A 646 -8.86 10.65 14.66
C ALA A 646 -8.09 11.37 15.77
N GLY A 647 -7.99 12.68 15.71
CA GLY A 647 -7.36 13.55 16.70
C GLY A 647 -5.84 13.36 16.71
N GLY A 648 -5.09 14.42 16.60
CA GLY A 648 -3.64 14.36 16.61
C GLY A 648 -3.04 15.72 16.31
N SER A 649 -1.71 15.75 16.22
CA SER A 649 -0.96 16.96 15.85
C SER A 649 -1.08 17.32 14.35
N LEU A 650 -1.72 16.46 13.54
CA LEU A 650 -1.90 16.65 12.10
C LEU A 650 -3.31 17.11 11.75
N ARG A 651 -3.39 18.07 10.83
CA ARG A 651 -4.62 18.53 10.20
C ARG A 651 -4.43 18.63 8.69
N ILE A 652 -5.36 18.09 7.94
CA ILE A 652 -5.34 18.08 6.46
C ILE A 652 -6.49 18.92 5.94
N GLU A 653 -6.18 19.84 5.02
CA GLU A 653 -7.15 20.63 4.29
C GLU A 653 -7.02 20.33 2.80
N VAL A 654 -8.11 19.91 2.18
CA VAL A 654 -8.20 19.65 0.73
C VAL A 654 -9.07 20.74 0.10
N LYS A 655 -8.60 21.32 -1.00
CA LYS A 655 -9.38 22.28 -1.80
C LYS A 655 -9.55 21.74 -3.20
N CYS A 656 -10.80 21.70 -3.68
CA CYS A 656 -11.11 21.35 -5.05
C CYS A 656 -10.45 22.34 -6.00
N GLU A 657 -9.76 21.85 -7.03
CA GLU A 657 -9.07 22.65 -8.04
C GLU A 657 -8.21 23.79 -7.45
N GLY A 658 -7.59 23.48 -6.31
CA GLY A 658 -6.83 24.45 -5.53
C GLY A 658 -5.41 24.71 -6.01
N ASN A 659 -4.90 23.98 -6.99
CA ASN A 659 -3.55 24.18 -7.52
C ASN A 659 -3.47 25.37 -8.50
N LYS A 660 -3.73 26.55 -7.94
CA LYS A 660 -3.78 27.79 -8.71
C LYS A 660 -2.43 28.21 -9.29
N THR A 661 -1.33 27.72 -8.76
CA THR A 661 0.01 27.98 -9.30
C THR A 661 0.18 27.31 -10.67
N GLN A 662 -0.12 26.02 -10.78
CA GLN A 662 -0.06 25.33 -12.08
C GLN A 662 -1.09 25.84 -13.07
N PHE A 663 -2.27 26.21 -12.59
CA PHE A 663 -3.28 26.84 -13.45
C PHE A 663 -2.82 28.18 -14.00
N PHE A 664 -2.21 29.02 -13.19
CA PHE A 664 -1.57 30.27 -13.60
C PHE A 664 -0.46 30.02 -14.62
N ASP A 665 0.44 29.08 -14.39
CA ASP A 665 1.54 28.72 -15.29
C ASP A 665 1.00 28.26 -16.66
N LYS A 666 -0.07 27.45 -16.64
CA LYS A 666 -0.75 27.00 -17.87
C LYS A 666 -1.36 28.18 -18.62
N ILE A 667 -2.03 29.10 -17.94
CA ILE A 667 -2.54 30.34 -18.55
C ILE A 667 -1.38 31.14 -19.17
N CYS A 668 -0.31 31.41 -18.41
CA CYS A 668 0.82 32.16 -18.89
C CYS A 668 1.49 31.54 -20.13
N SER A 669 1.65 30.21 -20.14
CA SER A 669 2.26 29.50 -21.26
C SER A 669 1.40 29.52 -22.51
N THR A 670 0.10 29.28 -22.40
CA THR A 670 -0.84 29.23 -23.53
C THR A 670 -1.06 30.62 -24.12
N PHE A 671 -1.17 31.65 -23.30
CA PHE A 671 -1.46 33.01 -23.75
C PHE A 671 -0.21 33.89 -23.91
N LYS A 672 0.99 33.29 -23.91
CA LYS A 672 2.26 33.98 -24.10
C LYS A 672 2.26 34.79 -25.41
N GLY A 673 2.66 36.07 -25.34
CA GLY A 673 2.69 36.97 -26.50
C GLY A 673 1.36 37.61 -26.91
N SER A 674 0.30 37.46 -26.06
CA SER A 674 -0.99 38.14 -26.24
C SER A 674 -0.98 39.65 -25.92
N GLY A 675 0.10 40.14 -25.30
CA GLY A 675 0.19 41.53 -24.79
C GLY A 675 -0.55 41.74 -23.47
N ILE A 676 -1.10 40.71 -22.89
CA ILE A 676 -1.80 40.76 -21.56
C ILE A 676 -0.74 40.69 -20.46
N ARG A 677 -0.89 41.52 -19.42
CA ARG A 677 0.02 41.54 -18.27
C ARG A 677 -0.20 40.33 -17.35
N GLU A 678 0.86 39.78 -16.80
CA GLU A 678 0.80 38.65 -15.85
C GLU A 678 -0.14 38.89 -14.66
N ALA A 679 -0.22 40.12 -14.14
CA ALA A 679 -1.15 40.47 -13.07
C ALA A 679 -2.63 40.22 -13.43
N VAL A 680 -2.99 40.27 -14.71
CA VAL A 680 -4.35 39.92 -15.17
C VAL A 680 -4.53 38.42 -15.19
N TYR A 681 -3.53 37.67 -15.67
CA TYR A 681 -3.55 36.21 -15.61
C TYR A 681 -3.65 35.70 -14.16
N GLN A 682 -2.96 36.37 -13.23
CA GLN A 682 -3.06 36.04 -11.79
C GLN A 682 -4.49 36.20 -11.27
N LYS A 683 -5.18 37.29 -11.65
CA LYS A 683 -6.59 37.48 -11.27
C LYS A 683 -7.49 36.41 -11.89
N ILE A 684 -7.34 36.15 -13.19
CA ILE A 684 -8.12 35.11 -13.89
C ILE A 684 -7.91 33.75 -13.22
N SER A 685 -6.66 33.38 -12.92
CA SER A 685 -6.37 32.09 -12.26
C SER A 685 -6.94 31.99 -10.84
N THR A 686 -7.17 33.13 -10.16
CA THR A 686 -7.75 33.17 -8.82
C THR A 686 -9.26 33.08 -8.86
N ASP A 687 -9.90 33.80 -9.80
CA ASP A 687 -11.35 34.03 -9.83
C ASP A 687 -12.13 33.02 -10.65
N PHE A 688 -11.42 32.19 -11.45
CA PHE A 688 -11.99 31.05 -12.16
C PHE A 688 -11.45 29.74 -11.57
N ALA A 689 -12.30 28.71 -11.48
CA ALA A 689 -11.92 27.41 -11.01
C ALA A 689 -10.99 26.70 -12.03
N ASP A 690 -11.41 26.66 -13.28
CA ASP A 690 -10.76 25.97 -14.39
C ASP A 690 -11.00 26.65 -15.75
N PHE A 691 -10.55 26.03 -16.82
CA PHE A 691 -10.82 26.51 -18.19
C PHE A 691 -12.27 26.23 -18.65
N ILE A 692 -12.96 25.26 -18.07
CA ILE A 692 -14.37 24.98 -18.38
C ILE A 692 -15.24 26.12 -17.84
N GLU A 693 -14.92 26.63 -16.64
CA GLU A 693 -15.61 27.83 -16.10
C GLU A 693 -15.33 29.06 -16.96
N ILE A 694 -14.09 29.25 -17.43
CA ILE A 694 -13.75 30.34 -18.37
C ILE A 694 -14.56 30.19 -19.67
N TYR A 695 -14.65 28.99 -20.22
CA TYR A 695 -15.42 28.70 -21.44
C TYR A 695 -16.92 29.05 -21.29
N ARG A 696 -17.52 28.66 -20.17
CA ARG A 696 -18.94 28.91 -19.88
C ARG A 696 -19.25 30.35 -19.53
N ASN A 697 -18.32 31.06 -18.91
CA ASN A 697 -18.51 32.42 -18.39
C ASN A 697 -17.61 33.43 -19.09
N GLN A 698 -17.51 33.36 -20.43
CA GLN A 698 -16.66 34.28 -21.21
C GLN A 698 -17.03 35.77 -21.06
N GLU A 699 -18.26 36.09 -20.68
CA GLU A 699 -18.69 37.46 -20.39
C GLU A 699 -17.96 38.04 -19.16
N LYS A 700 -17.71 37.24 -18.16
CA LYS A 700 -16.96 37.63 -16.96
C LYS A 700 -15.50 38.03 -17.27
N LEU A 701 -14.92 37.55 -18.39
CA LEU A 701 -13.61 37.97 -18.84
C LEU A 701 -13.56 39.46 -19.21
N ALA A 702 -14.68 40.09 -19.58
CA ALA A 702 -14.74 41.53 -19.89
C ALA A 702 -14.49 42.41 -18.65
N GLU A 703 -14.58 41.86 -17.43
CA GLU A 703 -14.21 42.56 -16.19
C GLU A 703 -12.69 42.74 -16.06
N TYR A 704 -11.92 41.84 -16.67
CA TYR A 704 -10.46 41.78 -16.59
C TYR A 704 -9.76 42.25 -17.87
N LEU A 705 -10.41 42.03 -19.01
CA LEU A 705 -9.87 42.26 -20.37
C LEU A 705 -10.84 43.11 -21.19
N ASN A 706 -10.32 44.08 -21.90
CA ASN A 706 -11.13 44.92 -22.81
C ASN A 706 -10.48 45.01 -24.19
N GLY A 707 -11.30 45.42 -25.18
CA GLY A 707 -10.85 45.72 -26.56
C GLY A 707 -10.03 44.60 -27.19
N SER A 708 -8.88 44.95 -27.70
CA SER A 708 -8.00 44.02 -28.41
C SER A 708 -7.46 42.89 -27.53
N ALA A 709 -7.28 43.13 -26.23
CA ALA A 709 -6.80 42.11 -25.31
C ALA A 709 -7.84 40.99 -25.08
N LEU A 710 -9.11 41.34 -24.98
CA LEU A 710 -10.19 40.36 -24.89
C LEU A 710 -10.36 39.57 -26.19
N TYR A 711 -10.24 40.24 -27.32
CA TYR A 711 -10.29 39.57 -28.63
C TYR A 711 -9.16 38.55 -28.78
N GLU A 712 -7.92 38.97 -28.49
CA GLU A 712 -6.75 38.11 -28.61
C GLU A 712 -6.80 36.92 -27.62
N PHE A 713 -7.34 37.13 -26.40
CA PHE A 713 -7.55 36.05 -25.44
C PHE A 713 -8.56 35.03 -25.96
N LYS A 714 -9.73 35.48 -26.43
CA LYS A 714 -10.77 34.60 -26.99
C LYS A 714 -10.28 33.83 -28.21
N LYS A 715 -9.53 34.48 -29.08
CA LYS A 715 -8.96 33.84 -30.27
C LYS A 715 -8.02 32.73 -29.89
N ARG A 716 -7.05 32.97 -29.01
CA ARG A 716 -6.10 31.95 -28.55
C ARG A 716 -6.79 30.85 -27.73
N PHE A 717 -7.80 31.21 -26.98
CA PHE A 717 -8.61 30.23 -26.28
C PHE A 717 -9.27 29.25 -27.23
N HIS A 718 -9.85 29.78 -28.33
CA HIS A 718 -10.48 28.96 -29.35
C HIS A 718 -9.45 28.11 -30.13
N GLU A 719 -8.29 28.67 -30.46
CA GLU A 719 -7.20 27.95 -31.14
C GLU A 719 -6.67 26.77 -30.29
N ASN A 720 -6.74 26.84 -28.97
CA ASN A 720 -6.28 25.80 -28.02
C ASN A 720 -7.43 25.11 -27.30
N LEU A 721 -8.64 25.17 -27.82
CA LEU A 721 -9.87 24.79 -27.09
C LEU A 721 -9.82 23.38 -26.53
N ALA A 722 -9.34 22.40 -27.31
CA ALA A 722 -9.27 21.01 -26.86
C ALA A 722 -8.27 20.81 -25.70
N ASP A 723 -7.08 21.41 -25.81
CA ASP A 723 -6.05 21.32 -24.76
C ASP A 723 -6.48 22.04 -23.46
N LEU A 724 -7.19 23.16 -23.59
CA LEU A 724 -7.68 23.91 -22.43
C LEU A 724 -8.85 23.23 -21.74
N LEU A 725 -9.87 22.76 -22.48
CA LEU A 725 -11.05 22.13 -21.88
C LEU A 725 -10.78 20.72 -21.32
N THR A 726 -9.68 20.09 -21.71
CA THR A 726 -9.23 18.81 -21.16
C THR A 726 -8.15 18.98 -20.10
N TYR A 727 -7.69 20.21 -19.84
CA TYR A 727 -6.71 20.48 -18.78
C TYR A 727 -7.38 20.38 -17.41
N GLU A 728 -6.72 19.63 -16.51
CA GLU A 728 -7.19 19.41 -15.16
C GLU A 728 -6.44 20.31 -14.18
N VAL A 729 -7.16 21.16 -13.48
CA VAL A 729 -6.61 21.91 -12.35
C VAL A 729 -6.58 20.97 -11.13
N GLY A 730 -5.38 20.57 -10.72
CA GLY A 730 -5.22 19.63 -9.60
C GLY A 730 -5.80 20.17 -8.29
N HIS A 731 -6.25 19.27 -7.43
CA HIS A 731 -6.64 19.62 -6.07
C HIS A 731 -5.42 20.12 -5.29
N SER A 732 -5.60 21.03 -4.33
CA SER A 732 -4.53 21.38 -3.40
C SER A 732 -4.76 20.70 -2.05
N VAL A 733 -3.69 20.15 -1.51
CA VAL A 733 -3.66 19.51 -0.20
C VAL A 733 -2.68 20.27 0.68
N ASN A 734 -3.15 20.76 1.81
CA ASN A 734 -2.34 21.42 2.81
C ASN A 734 -2.32 20.57 4.08
N ILE A 735 -1.15 20.12 4.49
CA ILE A 735 -0.94 19.36 5.71
C ILE A 735 -0.36 20.31 6.76
N TYR A 736 -1.00 20.37 7.92
CA TYR A 736 -0.55 21.15 9.08
C TYR A 736 -0.10 20.20 10.17
N TYR A 737 1.02 20.49 10.78
CA TYR A 737 1.53 19.81 11.96
C TYR A 737 1.64 20.81 13.11
N ASN A 738 0.98 20.55 14.23
CA ASN A 738 0.90 21.48 15.36
C ASN A 738 0.51 22.92 14.94
N GLY A 739 -0.44 23.04 13.99
CA GLY A 739 -0.94 24.33 13.47
C GLY A 739 -0.03 25.04 12.48
N LYS A 740 1.14 24.47 12.13
CA LYS A 740 2.05 25.03 11.12
C LYS A 740 1.99 24.22 9.84
N LEU A 741 1.96 24.91 8.70
CA LEU A 741 1.98 24.27 7.39
C LEU A 741 3.25 23.42 7.23
N LEU A 742 3.10 22.18 6.75
CA LEU A 742 4.18 21.20 6.60
C LEU A 742 5.36 21.74 5.79
N GLU A 743 5.09 22.49 4.73
CA GLU A 743 6.12 23.12 3.88
C GLU A 743 7.01 24.15 4.60
N LYS A 744 6.49 24.77 5.67
CA LYS A 744 7.22 25.76 6.47
C LYS A 744 8.03 25.16 7.61
N LEU A 745 7.98 23.85 7.79
CA LEU A 745 8.73 23.11 8.81
C LEU A 745 10.15 22.78 8.32
N SER A 746 11.06 22.53 9.27
CA SER A 746 12.37 21.95 8.96
C SER A 746 12.22 20.54 8.37
N LEU A 747 13.27 20.03 7.70
CA LEU A 747 13.25 18.69 7.10
C LEU A 747 12.90 17.61 8.14
N GLY A 748 13.56 17.64 9.29
CA GLY A 748 13.30 16.70 10.37
C GLY A 748 11.86 16.77 10.91
N GLN A 749 11.33 17.98 11.11
CA GLN A 749 9.94 18.15 11.54
C GLN A 749 8.92 17.63 10.49
N ARG A 750 9.24 17.77 9.19
CA ARG A 750 8.40 17.20 8.12
C ARG A 750 8.42 15.69 8.15
N ALA A 751 9.62 15.10 8.20
CA ALA A 751 9.78 13.65 8.24
C ALA A 751 9.05 13.07 9.47
N SER A 752 9.19 13.70 10.63
CA SER A 752 8.46 13.34 11.85
C SER A 752 6.95 13.36 11.66
N ALA A 753 6.42 14.47 11.16
CA ALA A 753 4.99 14.65 10.92
C ALA A 753 4.45 13.60 9.95
N LEU A 754 5.22 13.27 8.91
CA LEU A 754 4.84 12.28 7.90
C LEU A 754 4.87 10.85 8.44
N ILE A 755 5.91 10.48 9.19
CA ILE A 755 5.98 9.16 9.81
C ILE A 755 4.83 8.98 10.80
N LEU A 756 4.57 9.98 11.64
CA LEU A 756 3.43 9.95 12.56
C LEU A 756 2.10 9.83 11.83
N PHE A 757 1.96 10.55 10.72
CA PHE A 757 0.78 10.46 9.86
C PHE A 757 0.59 9.05 9.32
N LEU A 758 1.64 8.42 8.78
CA LEU A 758 1.61 7.06 8.28
C LEU A 758 1.26 6.04 9.37
N LEU A 759 1.82 6.24 10.56
CA LEU A 759 1.55 5.39 11.72
C LEU A 759 0.11 5.53 12.26
N THR A 760 -0.54 6.67 12.06
CA THR A 760 -1.93 6.88 12.48
C THR A 760 -2.97 6.31 11.52
N GLN A 761 -2.57 5.91 10.30
CA GLN A 761 -3.47 5.27 9.33
C GLN A 761 -3.75 3.82 9.71
N LYS A 762 -4.93 3.56 10.26
CA LYS A 762 -5.33 2.23 10.76
C LYS A 762 -5.67 1.21 9.65
N ASP A 763 -5.79 1.67 8.41
CA ASP A 763 -6.20 0.85 7.27
C ASP A 763 -5.01 0.22 6.52
N ASN A 764 -3.78 0.49 6.96
CA ASN A 764 -2.59 -0.07 6.35
C ASN A 764 -2.21 -1.37 7.02
N ASP A 765 -1.96 -2.41 6.23
CA ASP A 765 -1.48 -3.69 6.76
C ASP A 765 0.04 -3.72 6.88
N ILE A 766 0.77 -3.12 5.93
CA ILE A 766 2.24 -3.22 5.85
C ILE A 766 2.85 -1.85 5.56
N LEU A 767 3.83 -1.45 6.36
CA LEU A 767 4.62 -0.23 6.18
C LEU A 767 6.10 -0.57 6.00
N ILE A 768 6.64 -0.23 4.83
CA ILE A 768 8.04 -0.44 4.47
C ILE A 768 8.72 0.91 4.33
N ILE A 769 9.76 1.17 5.12
CA ILE A 769 10.52 2.43 5.06
C ILE A 769 12.02 2.15 5.03
N ASP A 770 12.70 2.76 4.07
CA ASP A 770 14.15 2.79 4.01
C ASP A 770 14.67 4.06 4.72
N GLN A 771 15.37 3.88 5.83
CA GLN A 771 15.95 4.90 6.69
C GLN A 771 14.90 5.89 7.26
N PRO A 772 13.97 5.41 8.11
CA PRO A 772 12.98 6.28 8.75
C PRO A 772 13.60 7.36 9.67
N GLU A 773 14.86 7.19 10.06
CA GLU A 773 15.61 8.13 10.89
C GLU A 773 16.26 9.29 10.12
N ASP A 774 16.28 9.25 8.79
CA ASP A 774 16.89 10.32 8.01
C ASP A 774 16.22 11.67 8.34
N ASP A 775 17.04 12.66 8.66
CA ASP A 775 16.64 14.01 9.09
C ASP A 775 15.90 14.08 10.46
N LEU A 776 15.81 13.00 11.26
CA LEU A 776 15.17 12.99 12.57
C LEU A 776 16.19 13.05 13.73
N ASP A 777 15.86 13.87 14.75
CA ASP A 777 16.59 13.85 16.02
C ASP A 777 16.24 12.61 16.86
N ASN A 778 17.21 12.06 17.58
CA ASN A 778 17.01 10.88 18.44
C ASN A 778 15.88 11.06 19.46
N GLN A 779 15.65 12.28 19.96
CA GLN A 779 14.55 12.58 20.88
C GLN A 779 13.18 12.41 20.18
N VAL A 780 13.06 12.86 18.95
CA VAL A 780 11.86 12.74 18.13
C VAL A 780 11.63 11.26 17.79
N ILE A 781 12.67 10.55 17.35
CA ILE A 781 12.60 9.11 17.07
C ILE A 781 12.03 8.37 18.27
N TYR A 782 12.52 8.60 19.48
CA TYR A 782 12.05 7.92 20.67
C TYR A 782 10.64 8.33 21.10
N ASN A 783 10.40 9.64 21.24
CA ASN A 783 9.15 10.12 21.84
C ASN A 783 7.94 10.00 20.92
N GLU A 784 8.14 10.12 19.62
CA GLU A 784 7.05 10.16 18.64
C GLU A 784 6.98 8.87 17.82
N VAL A 785 8.08 8.45 17.20
CA VAL A 785 8.07 7.29 16.30
C VAL A 785 7.97 5.99 17.09
N ILE A 786 8.90 5.73 18.00
CA ILE A 786 8.99 4.44 18.71
C ILE A 786 7.77 4.21 19.61
N LYS A 787 7.35 5.21 20.39
CA LYS A 787 6.15 5.04 21.25
C LYS A 787 4.88 4.76 20.44
N THR A 788 4.75 5.41 19.28
CA THR A 788 3.61 5.16 18.40
C THR A 788 3.68 3.78 17.77
N LEU A 789 4.86 3.37 17.31
CA LEU A 789 5.12 2.05 16.75
C LEU A 789 4.78 0.93 17.75
N LEU A 790 5.25 1.04 19.01
CA LEU A 790 4.97 0.07 20.05
C LEU A 790 3.46 -0.13 20.31
N ASN A 791 2.66 0.94 20.18
CA ASN A 791 1.19 0.88 20.32
C ASN A 791 0.48 0.26 19.10
N LEU A 792 1.17 0.15 17.96
CA LEU A 792 0.61 -0.36 16.70
C LEU A 792 1.06 -1.80 16.40
N LYS A 793 1.96 -2.35 17.21
CA LYS A 793 2.34 -3.77 17.11
C LYS A 793 1.10 -4.66 17.23
N GLY A 794 1.06 -5.75 16.44
CA GLY A 794 -0.09 -6.64 16.32
C GLY A 794 -1.23 -6.12 15.41
N LYS A 795 -1.13 -4.87 14.92
CA LYS A 795 -2.14 -4.26 14.02
C LYS A 795 -1.60 -3.94 12.64
N MET A 796 -0.28 -3.86 12.49
CA MET A 796 0.41 -3.52 11.27
C MET A 796 1.81 -4.15 11.27
N GLN A 797 2.26 -4.63 10.13
CA GLN A 797 3.64 -5.07 9.95
C GLN A 797 4.53 -3.88 9.57
N PHE A 798 5.68 -3.78 10.22
CA PHE A 798 6.71 -2.78 9.93
C PHE A 798 7.97 -3.48 9.39
N ILE A 799 8.51 -2.97 8.28
CA ILE A 799 9.78 -3.42 7.70
C ILE A 799 10.66 -2.18 7.48
N PHE A 800 11.62 -1.96 8.36
CA PHE A 800 12.47 -0.77 8.35
C PHE A 800 13.93 -1.16 8.08
N ALA A 801 14.54 -0.54 7.07
CA ALA A 801 16.00 -0.53 6.97
C ALA A 801 16.52 0.67 7.75
N THR A 802 17.43 0.47 8.69
CA THR A 802 17.86 1.52 9.61
C THR A 802 19.36 1.41 9.95
N HIS A 803 19.94 2.57 10.25
CA HIS A 803 21.27 2.70 10.86
C HIS A 803 21.21 3.22 12.31
N ASN A 804 20.00 3.53 12.82
CA ASN A 804 19.81 4.06 14.15
C ASN A 804 19.46 2.94 15.13
N PRO A 805 20.29 2.67 16.17
CA PRO A 805 20.04 1.61 17.13
C PRO A 805 18.77 1.79 17.95
N ASN A 806 18.26 3.02 18.07
CA ASN A 806 17.03 3.26 18.81
C ASN A 806 15.83 2.54 18.19
N ILE A 807 15.80 2.35 16.87
CA ILE A 807 14.66 1.71 16.19
C ILE A 807 14.61 0.21 16.50
N PRO A 808 15.63 -0.62 16.24
CA PRO A 808 15.57 -2.03 16.57
C PRO A 808 15.58 -2.31 18.07
N VAL A 809 16.32 -1.53 18.89
CA VAL A 809 16.50 -1.81 20.32
C VAL A 809 15.34 -1.27 21.13
N LEU A 810 15.03 0.03 21.05
CA LEU A 810 13.94 0.64 21.83
C LEU A 810 12.56 0.38 21.22
N GLY A 811 12.50 0.08 19.91
CA GLY A 811 11.30 -0.40 19.24
C GLY A 811 11.01 -1.88 19.53
N ASP A 812 11.90 -2.58 20.26
CA ASP A 812 11.73 -4.00 20.61
C ASP A 812 11.44 -4.87 19.38
N SER A 813 12.39 -4.85 18.40
CA SER A 813 12.20 -5.52 17.11
C SER A 813 12.07 -7.04 17.28
N GLU A 814 10.98 -7.61 16.80
CA GLU A 814 10.74 -9.06 16.80
C GLU A 814 11.73 -9.77 15.90
N LYS A 815 12.02 -9.16 14.73
CA LYS A 815 12.94 -9.74 13.76
C LYS A 815 14.01 -8.75 13.33
N ILE A 816 15.25 -9.20 13.38
CA ILE A 816 16.42 -8.45 12.94
C ILE A 816 17.12 -9.22 11.82
N LEU A 817 17.42 -8.50 10.75
CA LEU A 817 18.12 -8.96 9.58
C LEU A 817 19.43 -8.18 9.47
N ALA A 818 20.54 -8.78 9.84
CA ALA A 818 21.86 -8.15 9.77
C ALA A 818 22.50 -8.42 8.41
N PHE A 819 22.66 -7.38 7.62
CA PHE A 819 23.25 -7.41 6.30
C PHE A 819 24.74 -7.10 6.39
N ASN A 820 25.56 -8.11 6.16
CA ASN A 820 27.01 -8.02 6.12
C ASN A 820 27.53 -8.27 4.70
N MET A 821 28.69 -7.73 4.36
CA MET A 821 29.33 -8.03 3.09
C MET A 821 30.19 -9.29 3.25
N GLY A 822 29.86 -10.33 2.49
CA GLY A 822 30.63 -11.55 2.39
C GLY A 822 31.74 -11.48 1.31
N GLU A 823 32.40 -12.58 1.09
CA GLU A 823 33.41 -12.71 0.03
C GLU A 823 32.78 -12.43 -1.35
N GLY A 824 33.49 -11.69 -2.20
CA GLY A 824 33.03 -11.36 -3.54
C GLY A 824 31.92 -10.31 -3.61
N ASN A 825 31.73 -9.48 -2.56
CA ASN A 825 30.67 -8.47 -2.45
C ASN A 825 29.23 -9.06 -2.49
N ILE A 826 29.06 -10.31 -2.06
CA ILE A 826 27.77 -10.96 -1.93
C ILE A 826 27.23 -10.67 -0.53
N PRO A 827 25.99 -10.14 -0.38
CA PRO A 827 25.39 -9.92 0.93
C PRO A 827 25.21 -11.23 1.69
N LYS A 828 25.74 -11.27 2.93
CA LYS A 828 25.44 -12.33 3.92
C LYS A 828 24.40 -11.78 4.89
N ILE A 829 23.30 -12.50 5.10
CA ILE A 829 22.21 -12.06 5.94
C ILE A 829 22.09 -13.00 7.13
N GLU A 830 22.32 -12.46 8.33
CA GLU A 830 22.08 -13.16 9.59
C GLU A 830 20.71 -12.75 10.13
N GLN A 831 19.95 -13.72 10.62
CA GLN A 831 18.55 -13.54 10.99
C GLN A 831 18.27 -14.02 12.39
N GLY A 832 17.54 -13.24 13.18
CA GLY A 832 17.15 -13.60 14.54
C GLY A 832 16.25 -12.53 15.14
N SER A 833 16.21 -12.47 16.46
CA SER A 833 15.54 -11.43 17.24
C SER A 833 16.54 -10.65 18.07
N ILE A 834 16.06 -9.60 18.74
CA ILE A 834 16.85 -8.85 19.72
C ILE A 834 17.32 -9.72 20.91
N ASP A 835 16.65 -10.85 21.14
CA ASP A 835 16.98 -11.78 22.25
C ASP A 835 18.11 -12.76 21.86
N THR A 836 18.52 -12.78 20.59
CA THR A 836 19.56 -13.69 20.08
C THR A 836 20.94 -13.10 20.31
N THR A 837 21.81 -13.77 21.01
CA THR A 837 23.14 -13.28 21.40
C THR A 837 24.01 -12.88 20.21
N ASP A 838 23.94 -13.64 19.10
CA ASP A 838 24.69 -13.34 17.89
C ASP A 838 24.24 -12.02 17.29
N LEU A 839 22.90 -11.79 17.21
CA LEU A 839 22.34 -10.54 16.71
C LEU A 839 22.58 -9.35 17.63
N GLN A 840 22.62 -9.56 18.95
CA GLN A 840 23.02 -8.52 19.90
C GLN A 840 24.44 -8.06 19.61
N SER A 841 25.35 -9.01 19.32
CA SER A 841 26.71 -8.70 18.91
C SER A 841 26.77 -7.96 17.60
N GLU A 842 25.96 -8.34 16.60
CA GLU A 842 25.85 -7.64 15.32
C GLU A 842 25.30 -6.21 15.47
N ILE A 843 24.29 -5.99 16.30
CA ILE A 843 23.77 -4.65 16.60
C ILE A 843 24.90 -3.77 17.17
N VAL A 844 25.65 -4.28 18.15
CA VAL A 844 26.76 -3.53 18.76
C VAL A 844 27.85 -3.24 17.74
N ASN A 845 28.20 -4.21 16.90
CA ASN A 845 29.25 -4.06 15.91
C ASN A 845 28.85 -3.06 14.80
N ILE A 846 27.64 -3.18 14.27
CA ILE A 846 27.19 -2.39 13.11
C ILE A 846 26.76 -0.99 13.52
N MET A 847 26.00 -0.87 14.62
CA MET A 847 25.27 0.36 14.94
C MET A 847 25.92 1.17 16.06
N GLU A 848 26.70 0.51 16.93
CA GLU A 848 27.32 1.16 18.09
C GLU A 848 28.83 1.39 17.91
N GLY A 849 29.41 0.94 16.79
CA GLY A 849 30.84 1.11 16.51
C GLY A 849 31.74 0.04 17.16
N GLY A 850 31.17 -1.11 17.53
CA GLY A 850 31.85 -2.24 18.14
C GLY A 850 31.81 -2.24 19.67
N LYS A 851 32.20 -3.36 20.22
CA LYS A 851 32.13 -3.62 21.67
C LYS A 851 32.91 -2.58 22.49
N ASP A 852 34.10 -2.22 22.04
CA ASP A 852 34.95 -1.26 22.80
C ASP A 852 34.29 0.14 22.85
N ALA A 853 33.70 0.59 21.76
CA ALA A 853 33.00 1.87 21.73
C ALA A 853 31.74 1.85 22.60
N PHE A 854 31.00 0.75 22.54
CA PHE A 854 29.82 0.54 23.36
C PHE A 854 30.13 0.53 24.85
N ASP A 855 31.13 -0.26 25.29
CA ASP A 855 31.57 -0.38 26.68
C ASP A 855 32.08 0.97 27.22
N ARG A 856 32.87 1.68 26.41
CA ARG A 856 33.36 3.02 26.76
C ARG A 856 32.20 4.01 26.97
N ARG A 857 31.22 3.99 26.07
CA ARG A 857 30.01 4.83 26.19
C ARG A 857 29.21 4.51 27.44
N LYS A 858 28.96 3.21 27.72
CA LYS A 858 28.30 2.73 28.92
C LYS A 858 29.03 3.19 30.19
N THR A 859 30.34 3.06 30.24
CA THR A 859 31.16 3.50 31.38
C THR A 859 31.02 5.02 31.60
N ILE A 860 31.10 5.82 30.53
CA ILE A 860 30.99 7.28 30.62
C ILE A 860 29.58 7.68 31.11
N TYR A 861 28.51 7.11 30.55
CA TYR A 861 27.11 7.44 30.91
C TYR A 861 26.81 7.07 32.37
N ASN A 862 27.35 5.92 32.85
CA ASN A 862 27.21 5.51 34.24
C ASN A 862 27.88 6.48 35.23
N THR A 863 28.85 7.29 34.79
CA THR A 863 29.48 8.32 35.64
C THR A 863 28.67 9.62 35.72
N TRP A 864 27.72 9.82 34.77
CA TRP A 864 26.90 11.01 34.74
C TRP A 864 25.80 10.96 35.79
N ARG A 865 25.72 11.98 36.63
CA ARG A 865 24.60 12.17 37.57
C ARG A 865 23.52 12.99 36.84
N ILE A 866 22.72 12.28 36.02
CA ILE A 866 21.55 12.88 35.40
C ILE A 866 20.44 12.87 36.47
N GLN A 867 20.00 14.07 36.88
CA GLN A 867 18.93 14.27 37.87
C GLN A 867 17.58 13.94 37.30
#